data_4a5a0b4dcaac776eb5a76a90eb3d90d1
#
_entry.id   4a5a0b4dcaac776eb5a76a90eb3d90d1
#
_cell.length_a   1.000
_cell.length_b   1.000
_cell.length_c   1.000
_cell.angle_alpha   90.00
_cell.angle_beta   90.00
_cell.angle_gamma   90.00
#
_symmetry.space_group_name_H-M   'P 1'
#
loop_
_entity.id
_entity.type
_entity.pdbx_description
1 polymer ?
#
loop_
_entity_poly.entity_id
_entity_poly.type
_entity_poly.pdbx_seq_one_letter_code
_entity_poly.pdbx_strand_id
1 'polypeptide(L)'
;MEEMTAEEQKKEESEYNADSIKVLKGLDAVRKRPGMYIGDTDDGSGLHHMIYEVLDNAIDEALAGYCDKTEVILNPDGSATIRDNGRGIPVGMHKEEGISAAEVIMTELHSGGKFDNNSYKVSGGLHGVGVSVVNALSVWLNLRIWREGKEHLARFSHGNVVEHLKVVGDAEGRHGTEVTFLPSPETFTMTEFNFDTLERAIREKAFLNSGVYLRLIDNRGAEPREVDFHYEGGLTAFVNHINKSKSPLHENVIAFSGEKDDIQVDVALQWTNAYNESMLCFTNNIPQKDGGTHLAGFRGALTRTVNNYITENNLLKKDKNAITGEDMREGLTCVLSVKAPDPKFSSQTKDKLVSSEVRPVVENVVGDKLKEWLDEHPVEAKIIVGKIVEAATAREAARKAREVTRRKGVLDVASLPGKLADCQEKDPALSEVFIVEGDSAGGSAKQGRHRKNQAIMPLRGKILNVERARFDKMLNSAEIGTIITALGTGIGRDDFNADKCRYHKIILMADADVDGSHIRTLLLTFFYRQMPELIERGYVYIAQPPLYKAKRGNSVLYLKDDNEMEDYLIRGGCEDAVLTKRDGEQIIGADLISLVEKTRRARGLIAALGRKAPEKIVEQMAIHGLFDAETLNNRACLKGELEKLAVRLDSFEAEYDKGWKAELNENDEIVFHRTLRGVKEQHVIGGGILDSAEAKALNDMRSFLCENFGEMSVLTSKIGVEKKISGPSVLVDAVMGAGKKGIAIQRYKGLGEMNPEQLWETTLDPEARSLLQVKIEHFDEADETFATLMGDVVEPRKEFIQDNALNVVNLDI
;
A
#
# COMPACT_ATOMS: atom_id res chain seq x y z
N MET A 1 17.35 -47.78 -20.69
CA MET A 1 16.97 -47.88 -19.26
C MET A 1 18.21 -48.46 -18.57
N GLU A 2 19.03 -47.56 -18.08
CA GLU A 2 20.20 -47.91 -17.23
C GLU A 2 19.67 -48.20 -15.84
N GLU A 3 20.00 -49.41 -15.33
CA GLU A 3 19.70 -49.79 -13.96
C GLU A 3 20.57 -48.93 -13.03
N MET A 4 19.93 -48.09 -12.23
CA MET A 4 20.57 -47.35 -11.14
C MET A 4 21.21 -48.34 -10.17
N THR A 5 22.45 -48.10 -9.80
CA THR A 5 23.21 -48.94 -8.86
C THR A 5 22.64 -48.85 -7.43
N ALA A 6 22.81 -49.92 -6.62
CA ALA A 6 22.34 -49.97 -5.22
C ALA A 6 22.91 -48.84 -4.31
N GLU A 7 23.98 -48.15 -4.76
CA GLU A 7 24.58 -47.00 -4.07
C GLU A 7 23.87 -45.68 -4.44
N GLU A 8 23.29 -45.59 -5.64
CA GLU A 8 22.48 -44.44 -6.07
C GLU A 8 21.07 -44.46 -5.44
N GLN A 9 20.48 -45.62 -5.31
CA GLN A 9 19.23 -45.82 -4.54
C GLN A 9 19.40 -45.51 -3.05
N LYS A 10 20.57 -45.78 -2.46
CA LYS A 10 20.89 -45.38 -1.08
C LYS A 10 21.17 -43.89 -0.88
N LYS A 11 21.44 -43.14 -1.93
CA LYS A 11 21.60 -41.67 -1.89
C LYS A 11 20.25 -40.92 -2.02
N GLU A 12 19.23 -41.54 -2.57
CA GLU A 12 17.87 -40.94 -2.66
C GLU A 12 17.01 -41.21 -1.43
N GLU A 13 17.28 -42.26 -0.66
CA GLU A 13 16.78 -42.41 0.73
C GLU A 13 17.67 -41.50 1.64
N SER A 14 17.55 -40.17 1.54
CA SER A 14 17.96 -39.30 2.63
C SER A 14 17.11 -39.67 3.84
N GLU A 15 17.70 -40.49 4.67
CA GLU A 15 17.08 -41.14 5.83
C GLU A 15 16.40 -40.07 6.69
N TYR A 16 15.08 -40.02 6.64
CA TYR A 16 14.28 -39.34 7.65
C TYR A 16 14.38 -40.16 8.92
N ASN A 17 15.44 -39.93 9.72
CA ASN A 17 15.73 -40.62 10.97
C ASN A 17 15.69 -39.61 12.13
N ALA A 18 15.88 -40.11 13.35
CA ALA A 18 15.87 -39.28 14.55
C ALA A 18 16.91 -38.13 14.51
N ASP A 19 18.05 -38.32 13.84
CA ASP A 19 19.11 -37.32 13.71
C ASP A 19 18.76 -36.23 12.69
N SER A 20 17.78 -36.48 11.78
CA SER A 20 17.26 -35.49 10.84
C SER A 20 16.30 -34.47 11.49
N ILE A 21 15.80 -34.79 12.70
CA ILE A 21 14.89 -33.90 13.47
C ILE A 21 15.74 -32.85 14.19
N LYS A 22 15.74 -31.63 13.65
CA LYS A 22 16.40 -30.48 14.26
C LYS A 22 15.42 -29.75 15.17
N VAL A 23 15.76 -29.60 16.43
CA VAL A 23 15.04 -28.74 17.37
C VAL A 23 15.64 -27.32 17.28
N LEU A 24 14.84 -26.38 16.81
CA LEU A 24 15.21 -24.96 16.82
C LEU A 24 14.90 -24.41 18.21
N LYS A 25 15.85 -23.72 18.84
CA LYS A 25 15.71 -23.12 20.17
C LYS A 25 15.60 -21.61 20.08
N GLY A 26 14.82 -21.00 20.97
CA GLY A 26 14.69 -19.55 21.09
C GLY A 26 14.29 -18.87 19.77
N LEU A 27 14.96 -17.79 19.43
CA LEU A 27 14.65 -16.95 18.26
C LEU A 27 15.13 -17.52 16.91
N ASP A 28 15.87 -18.64 16.90
CA ASP A 28 16.27 -19.31 15.66
C ASP A 28 15.08 -19.84 14.86
N ALA A 29 14.02 -20.25 15.55
CA ALA A 29 12.78 -20.68 14.91
C ALA A 29 12.11 -19.53 14.14
N VAL A 30 12.12 -18.31 14.70
CA VAL A 30 11.58 -17.11 14.09
C VAL A 30 12.37 -16.75 12.83
N ARG A 31 13.70 -16.66 12.92
CA ARG A 31 14.54 -16.34 11.77
C ARG A 31 14.40 -17.33 10.61
N LYS A 32 14.22 -18.59 10.93
CA LYS A 32 14.09 -19.64 9.90
C LYS A 32 12.74 -19.69 9.22
N ARG A 33 11.67 -19.26 9.92
CA ARG A 33 10.30 -19.24 9.39
C ARG A 33 9.58 -17.97 9.82
N PRO A 34 10.04 -16.80 9.38
CA PRO A 34 9.49 -15.51 9.82
C PRO A 34 8.01 -15.37 9.48
N GLY A 35 7.57 -15.88 8.32
CA GLY A 35 6.18 -15.83 7.88
C GLY A 35 5.16 -16.43 8.85
N MET A 36 5.57 -17.35 9.75
CA MET A 36 4.68 -17.88 10.80
C MET A 36 4.40 -16.89 11.93
N TYR A 37 5.28 -15.88 12.13
CA TYR A 37 5.24 -14.97 13.27
C TYR A 37 4.87 -13.55 12.89
N ILE A 38 5.35 -13.08 11.72
CA ILE A 38 5.20 -11.69 11.31
C ILE A 38 4.34 -11.51 10.04
N GLY A 39 3.97 -12.59 9.36
CA GLY A 39 3.27 -12.56 8.08
C GLY A 39 4.21 -12.58 6.88
N ASP A 40 3.74 -12.14 5.71
CA ASP A 40 4.50 -12.16 4.47
C ASP A 40 5.71 -11.23 4.54
N THR A 41 6.88 -11.73 4.15
CA THR A 41 8.15 -11.00 4.18
C THR A 41 8.50 -10.33 2.84
N ASP A 42 7.71 -10.59 1.79
CA ASP A 42 8.01 -10.18 0.43
C ASP A 42 7.12 -9.02 -0.05
N ASP A 43 5.87 -8.91 0.48
CA ASP A 43 4.89 -7.89 0.08
C ASP A 43 4.92 -6.61 0.93
N GLY A 44 5.78 -6.56 1.95
CA GLY A 44 5.91 -5.44 2.88
C GLY A 44 4.95 -5.48 4.08
N SER A 45 3.94 -6.35 4.09
CA SER A 45 2.99 -6.45 5.21
C SER A 45 3.68 -6.86 6.51
N GLY A 46 4.53 -7.88 6.47
CA GLY A 46 5.32 -8.31 7.62
C GLY A 46 6.30 -7.25 8.11
N LEU A 47 6.85 -6.43 7.21
CA LEU A 47 7.70 -5.31 7.59
C LEU A 47 6.95 -4.29 8.47
N HIS A 48 5.76 -3.86 8.05
CA HIS A 48 4.94 -2.92 8.82
C HIS A 48 4.43 -3.55 10.12
N HIS A 49 4.21 -4.86 10.13
CA HIS A 49 3.79 -5.59 11.32
C HIS A 49 4.82 -5.51 12.46
N MET A 50 6.12 -5.37 12.16
CA MET A 50 7.14 -5.13 13.18
C MET A 50 6.86 -3.86 13.99
N ILE A 51 6.44 -2.77 13.33
CA ILE A 51 6.04 -1.52 14.01
C ILE A 51 4.77 -1.77 14.82
N TYR A 52 3.79 -2.49 14.27
CA TYR A 52 2.52 -2.75 14.97
C TYR A 52 2.71 -3.54 16.26
N GLU A 53 3.59 -4.54 16.29
CA GLU A 53 3.88 -5.33 17.49
C GLU A 53 4.48 -4.48 18.62
N VAL A 54 5.33 -3.51 18.31
CA VAL A 54 5.89 -2.59 19.31
C VAL A 54 4.85 -1.55 19.73
N LEU A 55 4.10 -1.00 18.76
CA LEU A 55 3.05 -0.01 19.03
C LEU A 55 1.92 -0.61 19.89
N ASP A 56 1.54 -1.87 19.66
CA ASP A 56 0.51 -2.56 20.44
C ASP A 56 0.90 -2.71 21.90
N ASN A 57 2.20 -2.81 22.21
CA ASN A 57 2.65 -2.79 23.60
C ASN A 57 2.44 -1.42 24.27
N ALA A 58 2.64 -0.32 23.52
CA ALA A 58 2.35 1.03 24.02
C ALA A 58 0.82 1.25 24.20
N ILE A 59 0.02 0.73 23.27
CA ILE A 59 -1.45 0.77 23.37
C ILE A 59 -1.95 -0.07 24.55
N ASP A 60 -1.34 -1.22 24.82
CA ASP A 60 -1.70 -2.03 26.00
C ASP A 60 -1.39 -1.28 27.31
N GLU A 61 -0.30 -0.49 27.39
CA GLU A 61 -0.03 0.43 28.50
C GLU A 61 -1.10 1.53 28.61
N ALA A 62 -1.58 2.03 27.45
CA ALA A 62 -2.66 3.01 27.42
C ALA A 62 -3.99 2.42 27.89
N LEU A 63 -4.35 1.21 27.47
CA LEU A 63 -5.53 0.49 27.96
C LEU A 63 -5.47 0.22 29.46
N ALA A 64 -4.27 0.01 30.01
CA ALA A 64 -4.04 -0.13 31.43
C ALA A 64 -4.05 1.21 32.19
N GLY A 65 -4.17 2.35 31.49
CA GLY A 65 -4.25 3.70 32.05
C GLY A 65 -2.91 4.33 32.42
N TYR A 66 -1.80 3.83 31.90
CA TYR A 66 -0.45 4.29 32.26
C TYR A 66 0.27 5.04 31.12
N CYS A 67 -0.27 5.02 29.90
CA CYS A 67 0.28 5.72 28.74
C CYS A 67 -0.77 6.61 28.10
N ASP A 68 -0.43 7.84 27.77
CA ASP A 68 -1.30 8.77 27.07
C ASP A 68 -0.64 9.35 25.81
N LYS A 69 0.66 9.06 25.59
CA LYS A 69 1.42 9.55 24.43
C LYS A 69 2.35 8.49 23.87
N THR A 70 2.26 8.26 22.56
CA THR A 70 3.19 7.38 21.81
C THR A 70 3.64 8.05 20.52
N GLU A 71 4.92 7.92 20.20
CA GLU A 71 5.52 8.44 18.98
C GLU A 71 6.10 7.29 18.15
N VAL A 72 5.82 7.30 16.86
CA VAL A 72 6.42 6.41 15.85
C VAL A 72 7.26 7.26 14.91
N ILE A 73 8.55 6.97 14.81
CA ILE A 73 9.51 7.79 14.06
C ILE A 73 10.22 6.90 13.04
N LEU A 74 10.15 7.30 11.77
CA LEU A 74 10.93 6.70 10.69
C LEU A 74 12.22 7.48 10.53
N ASN A 75 13.34 6.82 10.73
CA ASN A 75 14.65 7.45 10.75
C ASN A 75 15.32 7.45 9.36
N PRO A 76 16.23 8.41 9.09
CA PRO A 76 16.93 8.52 7.81
C PRO A 76 17.78 7.30 7.44
N ASP A 77 18.22 6.52 8.43
CA ASP A 77 19.01 5.29 8.23
C ASP A 77 18.16 4.05 7.89
N GLY A 78 16.82 4.22 7.76
CA GLY A 78 15.88 3.13 7.50
C GLY A 78 15.40 2.41 8.77
N SER A 79 15.85 2.81 9.95
CA SER A 79 15.34 2.27 11.21
C SER A 79 14.00 2.91 11.60
N ALA A 80 13.25 2.24 12.48
CA ALA A 80 12.05 2.78 13.10
C ALA A 80 12.23 2.88 14.63
N THR A 81 11.70 3.97 15.21
CA THR A 81 11.68 4.19 16.66
C THR A 81 10.24 4.29 17.14
N ILE A 82 9.88 3.52 18.14
CA ILE A 82 8.61 3.65 18.83
C ILE A 82 8.90 4.01 20.29
N ARG A 83 8.30 5.10 20.75
CA ARG A 83 8.48 5.63 22.11
C ARG A 83 7.13 5.84 22.77
N ASP A 84 6.96 5.32 23.96
CA ASP A 84 5.80 5.54 24.81
C ASP A 84 6.18 6.25 26.11
N ASN A 85 5.19 6.80 26.80
CA ASN A 85 5.32 7.36 28.14
C ASN A 85 4.62 6.48 29.20
N GLY A 86 4.60 5.17 29.01
CA GLY A 86 4.05 4.20 29.95
C GLY A 86 4.93 3.97 31.20
N ARG A 87 4.68 2.86 31.90
CA ARG A 87 5.46 2.50 33.12
C ARG A 87 6.92 2.12 32.85
N GLY A 88 7.26 1.84 31.58
CA GLY A 88 8.52 1.23 31.18
C GLY A 88 8.60 -0.27 31.50
N ILE A 89 9.27 -1.04 30.67
CA ILE A 89 9.50 -2.48 30.85
C ILE A 89 10.23 -2.69 32.21
N PRO A 90 9.88 -3.74 33.01
CA PRO A 90 10.57 -4.05 34.24
C PRO A 90 12.07 -4.30 34.05
N VAL A 91 12.91 -3.63 34.83
CA VAL A 91 14.38 -3.67 34.72
C VAL A 91 15.05 -4.61 35.74
N GLY A 92 14.28 -5.13 36.69
CA GLY A 92 14.78 -6.05 37.74
C GLY A 92 15.23 -7.39 37.15
N MET A 93 16.09 -8.10 37.94
CA MET A 93 16.57 -9.44 37.54
C MET A 93 15.46 -10.48 37.61
N HIS A 94 15.29 -11.27 36.57
CA HIS A 94 14.40 -12.42 36.54
C HIS A 94 15.00 -13.56 37.36
N LYS A 95 14.23 -14.10 38.30
CA LYS A 95 14.77 -15.04 39.30
C LYS A 95 15.24 -16.37 38.71
N GLU A 96 14.59 -16.84 37.68
CA GLU A 96 14.86 -18.14 37.03
C GLU A 96 15.93 -18.04 35.96
N GLU A 97 15.88 -16.96 35.14
CA GLU A 97 16.79 -16.82 33.99
C GLU A 97 18.11 -16.11 34.32
N GLY A 98 18.20 -15.41 35.47
CA GLY A 98 19.44 -14.77 35.92
C GLY A 98 19.89 -13.55 35.10
N ILE A 99 19.02 -13.05 34.19
CA ILE A 99 19.17 -11.82 33.40
C ILE A 99 18.03 -10.85 33.73
N SER A 100 18.10 -9.63 33.22
CA SER A 100 17.02 -8.66 33.45
C SER A 100 15.69 -9.12 32.83
N ALA A 101 14.57 -8.78 33.45
CA ALA A 101 13.25 -9.09 32.89
C ALA A 101 13.07 -8.47 31.49
N ALA A 102 13.64 -7.31 31.23
CA ALA A 102 13.65 -6.69 29.91
C ALA A 102 14.38 -7.55 28.87
N GLU A 103 15.54 -8.11 29.21
CA GLU A 103 16.27 -9.00 28.30
C GLU A 103 15.51 -10.30 28.05
N VAL A 104 14.86 -10.88 29.08
CA VAL A 104 14.00 -12.08 28.91
C VAL A 104 12.88 -11.80 27.90
N ILE A 105 12.17 -10.69 28.02
CA ILE A 105 11.10 -10.29 27.11
C ILE A 105 11.61 -10.11 25.67
N MET A 106 12.85 -9.65 25.50
CA MET A 106 13.44 -9.41 24.18
C MET A 106 14.02 -10.66 23.52
N THR A 107 14.40 -11.68 24.28
CA THR A 107 15.14 -12.83 23.78
C THR A 107 14.42 -14.17 23.88
N GLU A 108 13.38 -14.26 24.72
CA GLU A 108 12.63 -15.50 24.91
C GLU A 108 11.22 -15.38 24.35
N LEU A 109 10.77 -16.43 23.64
CA LEU A 109 9.39 -16.52 23.16
C LEU A 109 8.47 -16.90 24.33
N HIS A 110 7.23 -16.46 24.26
CA HIS A 110 6.22 -16.73 25.29
C HIS A 110 6.60 -16.18 26.67
N SER A 111 7.28 -15.04 26.68
CA SER A 111 7.66 -14.31 27.89
C SER A 111 6.93 -12.97 27.98
N GLY A 112 6.50 -12.58 29.18
CA GLY A 112 5.89 -11.27 29.40
C GLY A 112 4.86 -11.26 30.52
N GLY A 113 4.55 -10.06 31.03
CA GLY A 113 3.61 -9.83 32.14
C GLY A 113 2.13 -9.94 31.74
N LYS A 114 1.83 -10.21 30.47
CA LYS A 114 0.45 -10.28 29.94
C LYS A 114 -0.20 -11.67 30.13
N PHE A 115 0.55 -12.65 30.61
CA PHE A 115 0.02 -13.96 31.05
C PHE A 115 -0.63 -13.91 32.43
N ASP A 116 -0.45 -12.82 33.19
CA ASP A 116 -1.08 -12.63 34.48
C ASP A 116 -2.16 -11.53 34.39
N ASN A 117 -3.42 -11.93 34.58
CA ASN A 117 -4.59 -11.05 34.53
C ASN A 117 -4.55 -9.92 35.60
N ASN A 118 -3.63 -9.97 36.56
CA ASN A 118 -3.44 -8.90 37.56
C ASN A 118 -2.75 -7.67 36.98
N SER A 119 -1.93 -7.84 35.91
CA SER A 119 -1.15 -6.74 35.31
C SER A 119 -1.87 -6.06 34.16
N TYR A 120 -2.65 -6.82 33.36
CA TYR A 120 -3.44 -6.32 32.24
C TYR A 120 -4.76 -7.08 32.18
N LYS A 121 -5.90 -6.39 32.41
CA LYS A 121 -7.24 -7.00 32.26
C LYS A 121 -7.60 -7.26 30.78
N VAL A 122 -7.13 -6.42 29.91
CA VAL A 122 -7.34 -6.47 28.45
C VAL A 122 -6.02 -6.16 27.78
N SER A 123 -5.58 -6.96 26.84
CA SER A 123 -4.39 -6.69 26.03
C SER A 123 -4.57 -7.23 24.60
N GLY A 124 -3.92 -6.58 23.64
CA GLY A 124 -3.80 -7.05 22.26
C GLY A 124 -2.69 -8.10 22.10
N GLY A 125 -1.61 -7.97 22.87
CA GLY A 125 -0.44 -8.85 22.85
C GLY A 125 -0.61 -10.10 23.69
N LEU A 126 -1.41 -11.07 23.24
CA LEU A 126 -1.77 -12.28 24.01
C LEU A 126 -0.69 -13.36 24.07
N HIS A 127 0.23 -13.42 23.11
CA HIS A 127 1.13 -14.55 22.95
C HIS A 127 2.53 -14.36 23.56
N GLY A 128 2.88 -13.16 23.99
CA GLY A 128 4.20 -12.84 24.57
C GLY A 128 5.37 -13.07 23.61
N VAL A 129 5.15 -12.84 22.30
CA VAL A 129 6.18 -13.10 21.28
C VAL A 129 6.50 -11.86 20.43
N GLY A 130 5.65 -10.83 20.40
CA GLY A 130 5.75 -9.75 19.43
C GLY A 130 7.11 -9.05 19.42
N VAL A 131 7.55 -8.48 20.53
CA VAL A 131 8.81 -7.73 20.58
C VAL A 131 10.04 -8.61 20.41
N SER A 132 10.02 -9.88 20.86
CA SER A 132 11.12 -10.81 20.64
C SER A 132 11.23 -11.23 19.18
N VAL A 133 10.09 -11.32 18.45
CA VAL A 133 10.06 -11.50 16.99
C VAL A 133 10.68 -10.30 16.28
N VAL A 134 10.32 -9.07 16.67
CA VAL A 134 10.93 -7.84 16.13
C VAL A 134 12.44 -7.84 16.34
N ASN A 135 12.91 -8.20 17.53
CA ASN A 135 14.34 -8.33 17.82
C ASN A 135 15.02 -9.38 16.93
N ALA A 136 14.41 -10.56 16.78
CA ALA A 136 14.97 -11.64 15.97
C ALA A 136 15.15 -11.28 14.49
N LEU A 137 14.25 -10.44 13.95
CA LEU A 137 14.18 -10.04 12.53
C LEU A 137 14.87 -8.69 12.25
N SER A 138 15.57 -8.14 13.22
CA SER A 138 16.31 -6.88 13.09
C SER A 138 17.80 -7.11 12.99
N VAL A 139 18.50 -6.32 12.15
CA VAL A 139 19.96 -6.27 12.09
C VAL A 139 20.51 -5.85 13.45
N TRP A 140 19.90 -4.81 14.01
CA TRP A 140 20.16 -4.36 15.37
C TRP A 140 18.88 -3.79 15.98
N LEU A 141 18.80 -3.87 17.32
CA LEU A 141 17.73 -3.26 18.09
C LEU A 141 18.32 -2.62 19.34
N ASN A 142 17.91 -1.38 19.62
CA ASN A 142 18.23 -0.64 20.83
C ASN A 142 16.96 -0.52 21.70
N LEU A 143 17.04 -0.98 22.93
CA LEU A 143 15.99 -0.86 23.93
C LEU A 143 16.40 0.16 24.99
N ARG A 144 15.63 1.23 25.14
CA ARG A 144 15.84 2.26 26.14
C ARG A 144 14.62 2.29 27.07
N ILE A 145 14.86 2.32 28.38
CA ILE A 145 13.80 2.27 29.39
C ILE A 145 14.04 3.36 30.43
N TRP A 146 13.05 4.19 30.65
CA TRP A 146 13.03 5.17 31.76
C TRP A 146 12.13 4.64 32.88
N ARG A 147 12.74 4.13 33.93
CA ARG A 147 12.04 3.53 35.04
C ARG A 147 12.82 3.73 36.33
N GLU A 148 12.09 3.89 37.46
CA GLU A 148 12.68 4.05 38.82
C GLU A 148 13.68 5.23 38.93
N GLY A 149 13.41 6.30 38.12
CA GLY A 149 14.25 7.50 38.10
C GLY A 149 15.56 7.35 37.32
N LYS A 150 15.78 6.20 36.66
CA LYS A 150 16.98 5.91 35.88
C LYS A 150 16.65 5.65 34.40
N GLU A 151 17.63 5.97 33.56
CA GLU A 151 17.64 5.59 32.14
C GLU A 151 18.50 4.32 31.99
N HIS A 152 17.89 3.30 31.37
CA HIS A 152 18.53 2.02 31.08
C HIS A 152 18.62 1.82 29.57
N LEU A 153 19.70 1.14 29.13
CA LEU A 153 19.94 0.82 27.72
C LEU A 153 20.40 -0.63 27.60
N ALA A 154 19.82 -1.36 26.65
CA ALA A 154 20.31 -2.65 26.17
C ALA A 154 20.39 -2.63 24.63
N ARG A 155 21.30 -3.41 24.06
CA ARG A 155 21.47 -3.52 22.61
C ARG A 155 21.48 -4.96 22.17
N PHE A 156 20.84 -5.20 21.03
CA PHE A 156 20.70 -6.51 20.44
C PHE A 156 21.12 -6.49 18.97
N SER A 157 21.52 -7.64 18.46
CA SER A 157 21.77 -7.85 17.04
C SER A 157 21.26 -9.23 16.64
N HIS A 158 20.38 -9.28 15.63
CA HIS A 158 19.74 -10.51 15.17
C HIS A 158 19.15 -11.35 16.31
N GLY A 159 18.51 -10.70 17.28
CA GLY A 159 17.91 -11.33 18.46
C GLY A 159 18.84 -11.66 19.61
N ASN A 160 20.14 -11.50 19.43
CA ASN A 160 21.14 -11.80 20.49
C ASN A 160 21.55 -10.55 21.25
N VAL A 161 21.80 -10.70 22.56
CA VAL A 161 22.26 -9.60 23.42
C VAL A 161 23.71 -9.23 23.01
N VAL A 162 23.92 -7.98 22.60
CA VAL A 162 25.25 -7.41 22.34
C VAL A 162 25.72 -6.61 23.54
N GLU A 163 24.83 -5.89 24.16
CA GLU A 163 25.09 -5.11 25.36
C GLU A 163 23.96 -5.33 26.38
N HIS A 164 24.32 -5.89 27.53
CA HIS A 164 23.37 -6.14 28.62
C HIS A 164 22.75 -4.86 29.16
N LEU A 165 21.55 -4.99 29.72
CA LEU A 165 20.84 -3.85 30.29
C LEU A 165 21.70 -3.16 31.37
N LYS A 166 21.97 -1.90 31.18
CA LYS A 166 22.76 -1.08 32.12
C LYS A 166 22.14 0.29 32.29
N VAL A 167 22.36 0.89 33.45
CA VAL A 167 22.02 2.30 33.71
C VAL A 167 23.00 3.17 32.93
N VAL A 168 22.45 4.10 32.13
CA VAL A 168 23.25 5.04 31.33
C VAL A 168 23.08 6.49 31.76
N GLY A 169 22.04 6.79 32.56
CA GLY A 169 21.78 8.14 33.06
C GLY A 169 20.63 8.19 34.07
N ASP A 170 20.28 9.39 34.43
CA ASP A 170 19.08 9.68 35.20
C ASP A 170 17.89 9.89 34.24
N ALA A 171 16.70 9.47 34.62
CA ALA A 171 15.50 9.57 33.78
C ALA A 171 15.03 11.02 33.57
N GLU A 172 15.54 12.01 34.32
CA GLU A 172 15.15 13.42 34.24
C GLU A 172 13.63 13.66 34.28
N GLY A 173 12.92 12.84 35.04
CA GLY A 173 11.46 12.87 35.15
C GLY A 173 10.71 12.15 34.04
N ARG A 174 11.39 11.54 33.07
CA ARG A 174 10.81 10.72 32.03
C ARG A 174 10.44 9.34 32.55
N HIS A 175 9.45 8.73 31.94
CA HIS A 175 9.07 7.33 32.11
C HIS A 175 8.64 6.76 30.78
N GLY A 176 8.70 5.43 30.62
CA GLY A 176 8.28 4.75 29.41
C GLY A 176 9.34 3.87 28.78
N THR A 177 9.07 3.44 27.55
CA THR A 177 9.95 2.58 26.76
C THR A 177 10.20 3.20 25.40
N GLU A 178 11.41 3.04 24.90
CA GLU A 178 11.76 3.34 23.50
C GLU A 178 12.42 2.11 22.87
N VAL A 179 11.89 1.69 21.75
CA VAL A 179 12.45 0.62 20.93
C VAL A 179 12.81 1.21 19.58
N THR A 180 14.10 1.13 19.22
CA THR A 180 14.59 1.50 17.88
C THR A 180 15.18 0.28 17.23
N PHE A 181 14.76 -0.04 16.00
CA PHE A 181 15.22 -1.23 15.30
C PHE A 181 15.41 -1.00 13.80
N LEU A 182 16.35 -1.73 13.21
CA LEU A 182 16.61 -1.75 11.76
C LEU A 182 16.19 -3.11 11.21
N PRO A 183 15.18 -3.20 10.32
CA PRO A 183 14.76 -4.46 9.71
C PRO A 183 15.91 -5.14 8.94
N SER A 184 15.94 -6.49 8.99
CA SER A 184 16.99 -7.26 8.34
C SER A 184 16.69 -7.48 6.85
N PRO A 185 17.56 -7.06 5.92
CA PRO A 185 17.43 -7.36 4.49
C PRO A 185 17.65 -8.86 4.17
N GLU A 186 18.13 -9.66 5.12
CA GLU A 186 18.18 -11.11 4.99
C GLU A 186 16.81 -11.77 5.16
N THR A 187 15.87 -11.05 5.79
CA THR A 187 14.51 -11.54 6.05
C THR A 187 13.50 -10.91 5.12
N PHE A 188 13.59 -9.59 4.91
CA PHE A 188 12.62 -8.83 4.13
C PHE A 188 13.20 -8.47 2.77
N THR A 189 12.46 -8.74 1.70
CA THR A 189 12.82 -8.29 0.34
C THR A 189 12.64 -6.78 0.17
N MET A 190 11.71 -6.18 0.94
CA MET A 190 11.48 -4.75 1.05
C MET A 190 11.77 -4.32 2.48
N THR A 191 12.65 -3.34 2.67
CA THR A 191 13.02 -2.80 3.99
C THR A 191 12.61 -1.35 4.19
N GLU A 192 11.91 -0.77 3.21
CA GLU A 192 11.45 0.61 3.29
C GLU A 192 10.00 0.67 3.81
N PHE A 193 9.81 1.36 4.94
CA PHE A 193 8.49 1.56 5.53
C PHE A 193 7.65 2.52 4.70
N ASN A 194 6.40 2.16 4.43
CA ASN A 194 5.44 3.02 3.77
C ASN A 194 4.73 3.90 4.79
N PHE A 195 4.90 5.22 4.66
CA PHE A 195 4.31 6.20 5.59
C PHE A 195 2.79 6.13 5.59
N ASP A 196 2.15 6.07 4.42
CA ASP A 196 0.70 6.13 4.30
C ASP A 196 0.02 4.88 4.88
N THR A 197 0.67 3.72 4.77
CA THR A 197 0.22 2.48 5.43
C THR A 197 0.27 2.60 6.95
N LEU A 198 1.36 3.18 7.50
CA LEU A 198 1.50 3.41 8.94
C LEU A 198 0.52 4.49 9.43
N GLU A 199 0.37 5.57 8.68
CA GLU A 199 -0.56 6.65 9.01
C GLU A 199 -1.97 6.13 9.25
N ARG A 200 -2.46 5.23 8.38
CA ARG A 200 -3.80 4.63 8.50
C ARG A 200 -3.92 3.73 9.73
N ALA A 201 -2.99 2.81 9.90
CA ALA A 201 -3.01 1.88 11.04
C ALA A 201 -2.93 2.62 12.40
N ILE A 202 -2.11 3.67 12.48
CA ILE A 202 -1.99 4.51 13.69
C ILE A 202 -3.28 5.31 13.93
N ARG A 203 -3.89 5.83 12.86
CA ARG A 203 -5.18 6.53 12.92
C ARG A 203 -6.30 5.65 13.46
N GLU A 204 -6.41 4.41 12.99
CA GLU A 204 -7.38 3.44 13.52
C GLU A 204 -7.18 3.19 15.02
N LYS A 205 -5.93 2.96 15.43
CA LYS A 205 -5.59 2.77 16.84
C LYS A 205 -5.94 4.00 17.69
N ALA A 206 -5.76 5.21 17.17
CA ALA A 206 -6.14 6.44 17.85
C ALA A 206 -7.67 6.58 18.00
N PHE A 207 -8.46 6.19 17.00
CA PHE A 207 -9.92 6.17 17.12
C PHE A 207 -10.41 5.14 18.13
N LEU A 208 -9.79 3.97 18.19
CA LEU A 208 -10.16 2.90 19.13
C LEU A 208 -9.80 3.22 20.58
N ASN A 209 -8.83 4.14 20.80
CA ASN A 209 -8.32 4.51 22.12
C ASN A 209 -8.50 6.01 22.35
N SER A 210 -9.74 6.41 22.62
CA SER A 210 -10.10 7.80 22.85
C SER A 210 -9.20 8.45 23.91
N GLY A 211 -8.68 9.63 23.62
CA GLY A 211 -7.82 10.39 24.54
C GLY A 211 -6.33 10.05 24.50
N VAL A 212 -5.92 9.00 23.79
CA VAL A 212 -4.51 8.69 23.56
C VAL A 212 -3.97 9.56 22.43
N TYR A 213 -2.81 10.17 22.63
CA TYR A 213 -2.10 10.96 21.64
C TYR A 213 -1.07 10.09 20.91
N LEU A 214 -1.28 9.86 19.63
CA LEU A 214 -0.34 9.14 18.78
C LEU A 214 0.27 10.12 17.77
N ARG A 215 1.56 9.99 17.50
CA ARG A 215 2.28 10.83 16.54
C ARG A 215 3.11 9.98 15.61
N LEU A 216 2.99 10.21 14.31
CA LEU A 216 3.85 9.61 13.28
C LEU A 216 4.76 10.69 12.70
N ILE A 217 6.06 10.41 12.71
CA ILE A 217 7.10 11.32 12.21
C ILE A 217 7.94 10.58 11.18
N ASP A 218 8.06 11.14 9.99
CA ASP A 218 8.97 10.65 8.95
C ASP A 218 10.13 11.64 8.76
N ASN A 219 11.30 11.25 9.25
CA ASN A 219 12.52 12.03 9.15
C ASN A 219 13.38 11.64 7.92
N ARG A 220 12.87 10.79 7.02
CA ARG A 220 13.63 10.32 5.84
C ARG A 220 13.65 11.37 4.74
N GLY A 221 12.66 12.25 4.71
CA GLY A 221 12.56 13.34 3.72
C GLY A 221 13.34 14.60 4.10
N ALA A 222 13.29 15.57 3.20
CA ALA A 222 13.90 16.90 3.36
C ALA A 222 13.32 17.71 4.52
N GLU A 223 12.01 17.64 4.62
CA GLU A 223 11.23 18.21 5.72
C GLU A 223 10.58 17.04 6.45
N PRO A 224 10.62 16.99 7.77
CA PRO A 224 9.90 15.97 8.52
C PRO A 224 8.43 16.01 8.16
N ARG A 225 7.86 14.88 7.77
CA ARG A 225 6.41 14.74 7.65
C ARG A 225 5.89 14.29 8.99
N GLU A 226 5.06 15.11 9.62
CA GLU A 226 4.51 14.82 10.95
C GLU A 226 2.99 14.80 10.87
N VAL A 227 2.38 13.78 11.50
CA VAL A 227 0.93 13.67 11.64
C VAL A 227 0.59 13.31 13.08
N ASP A 228 -0.30 14.11 13.66
CA ASP A 228 -0.81 13.93 15.01
C ASP A 228 -2.21 13.30 14.97
N PHE A 229 -2.42 12.28 15.79
CA PHE A 229 -3.68 11.57 15.92
C PHE A 229 -4.16 11.68 17.37
N HIS A 230 -5.22 12.43 17.58
CA HIS A 230 -5.85 12.58 18.88
C HIS A 230 -7.35 12.78 18.68
N TYR A 231 -8.14 11.79 19.06
CA TYR A 231 -9.59 11.80 18.82
C TYR A 231 -10.36 11.58 20.11
N GLU A 232 -10.84 12.66 20.70
CA GLU A 232 -11.69 12.58 21.91
C GLU A 232 -13.04 11.91 21.62
N GLY A 233 -13.54 12.00 20.38
CA GLY A 233 -14.80 11.40 19.95
C GLY A 233 -14.77 9.87 19.75
N GLY A 234 -13.60 9.22 19.85
CA GLY A 234 -13.46 7.76 19.76
C GLY A 234 -14.15 7.14 18.54
N LEU A 235 -14.96 6.09 18.75
CA LEU A 235 -15.66 5.38 17.66
C LEU A 235 -16.63 6.26 16.86
N THR A 236 -17.22 7.29 17.48
CA THR A 236 -18.08 8.25 16.77
C THR A 236 -17.28 9.03 15.74
N ALA A 237 -16.09 9.51 16.12
CA ALA A 237 -15.18 10.18 15.21
C ALA A 237 -14.70 9.23 14.10
N PHE A 238 -14.53 7.96 14.42
CA PHE A 238 -14.14 6.94 13.43
C PHE A 238 -15.23 6.73 12.38
N VAL A 239 -16.50 6.55 12.78
CA VAL A 239 -17.64 6.44 11.83
C VAL A 239 -17.77 7.70 10.97
N ASN A 240 -17.61 8.89 11.56
CA ASN A 240 -17.61 10.14 10.80
C ASN A 240 -16.47 10.21 9.78
N HIS A 241 -15.29 9.71 10.14
CA HIS A 241 -14.16 9.62 9.23
C HIS A 241 -14.45 8.69 8.04
N ILE A 242 -14.96 7.47 8.28
CA ILE A 242 -15.34 6.51 7.24
C ILE A 242 -16.44 7.09 6.34
N ASN A 243 -17.34 7.87 6.89
CA ASN A 243 -18.46 8.47 6.16
C ASN A 243 -18.11 9.81 5.49
N LYS A 244 -16.86 10.29 5.56
CA LYS A 244 -16.43 11.55 4.92
C LYS A 244 -16.74 11.57 3.41
N SER A 245 -16.64 10.41 2.75
CA SER A 245 -16.96 10.23 1.32
C SER A 245 -18.39 9.78 1.03
N LYS A 246 -19.26 9.67 2.05
CA LYS A 246 -20.65 9.20 1.96
C LYS A 246 -21.61 10.28 2.47
N SER A 247 -22.90 10.17 2.15
CA SER A 247 -23.92 11.09 2.65
C SER A 247 -24.74 10.41 3.75
N PRO A 248 -24.60 10.81 5.03
CA PRO A 248 -25.40 10.26 6.12
C PRO A 248 -26.90 10.52 5.94
N LEU A 249 -27.73 9.58 6.36
CA LEU A 249 -29.19 9.72 6.33
C LEU A 249 -29.73 10.42 7.59
N HIS A 250 -28.96 10.45 8.66
CA HIS A 250 -29.26 11.14 9.92
C HIS A 250 -27.99 11.79 10.45
N GLU A 251 -28.17 12.91 11.15
CA GLU A 251 -27.04 13.77 11.55
C GLU A 251 -26.13 13.09 12.58
N ASN A 252 -26.71 12.49 13.60
CA ASN A 252 -25.97 11.94 14.72
C ASN A 252 -25.57 10.49 14.48
N VAL A 253 -24.31 10.16 14.78
CA VAL A 253 -23.83 8.77 14.86
C VAL A 253 -24.47 8.11 16.07
N ILE A 254 -25.04 6.93 15.90
CA ILE A 254 -25.56 6.09 16.98
C ILE A 254 -24.37 5.43 17.66
N ALA A 255 -24.10 5.82 18.91
CA ALA A 255 -22.98 5.27 19.66
C ALA A 255 -23.43 4.84 21.05
N PHE A 256 -23.01 3.66 21.47
CA PHE A 256 -23.27 3.14 22.80
C PHE A 256 -22.20 2.16 23.24
N SER A 257 -22.06 2.03 24.56
CA SER A 257 -21.17 1.09 25.22
C SER A 257 -21.94 0.28 26.26
N GLY A 258 -21.49 -0.94 26.50
CA GLY A 258 -22.02 -1.79 27.57
C GLY A 258 -20.99 -2.84 27.96
N GLU A 259 -21.08 -3.26 29.24
CA GLU A 259 -20.20 -4.28 29.80
C GLU A 259 -21.04 -5.39 30.42
N LYS A 260 -20.67 -6.64 30.16
CA LYS A 260 -21.28 -7.80 30.78
C LYS A 260 -20.27 -8.96 30.78
N ASP A 261 -20.22 -9.68 31.90
CA ASP A 261 -19.34 -10.85 32.07
C ASP A 261 -17.85 -10.52 31.75
N ASP A 262 -17.37 -9.37 32.23
CA ASP A 262 -16.02 -8.80 31.97
C ASP A 262 -15.72 -8.55 30.48
N ILE A 263 -16.71 -8.57 29.62
CA ILE A 263 -16.60 -8.24 28.20
C ILE A 263 -17.24 -6.88 27.97
N GLN A 264 -16.45 -5.90 27.52
CA GLN A 264 -16.93 -4.60 27.10
C GLN A 264 -17.23 -4.61 25.61
N VAL A 265 -18.35 -4.01 25.23
CA VAL A 265 -18.80 -3.88 23.83
C VAL A 265 -19.05 -2.41 23.55
N ASP A 266 -18.28 -1.85 22.62
CA ASP A 266 -18.40 -0.48 22.15
C ASP A 266 -18.85 -0.50 20.69
N VAL A 267 -19.91 0.23 20.36
CA VAL A 267 -20.48 0.28 19.00
C VAL A 267 -20.73 1.71 18.60
N ALA A 268 -20.33 2.03 17.37
CA ALA A 268 -20.78 3.25 16.70
C ALA A 268 -21.25 2.88 15.29
N LEU A 269 -22.41 3.41 14.89
CA LEU A 269 -23.01 3.07 13.60
C LEU A 269 -23.83 4.24 13.04
N GLN A 270 -23.94 4.28 11.69
CA GLN A 270 -24.72 5.30 10.99
C GLN A 270 -25.15 4.77 9.62
N TRP A 271 -26.39 5.04 9.23
CA TRP A 271 -26.85 4.74 7.87
C TRP A 271 -26.56 5.89 6.92
N THR A 272 -26.15 5.54 5.72
CA THR A 272 -25.81 6.46 4.65
C THR A 272 -26.66 6.17 3.40
N ASN A 273 -26.53 7.01 2.37
CA ASN A 273 -27.16 6.78 1.08
C ASN A 273 -26.49 5.65 0.26
N ALA A 274 -25.37 5.11 0.70
CA ALA A 274 -24.65 4.02 0.04
C ALA A 274 -25.50 2.74 -0.06
N TYR A 275 -25.10 1.83 -0.93
CA TYR A 275 -25.73 0.53 -1.13
C TYR A 275 -24.93 -0.62 -0.52
N ASN A 276 -23.70 -0.35 -0.09
CA ASN A 276 -22.81 -1.34 0.51
C ASN A 276 -22.78 -1.20 2.04
N GLU A 277 -22.53 -2.31 2.72
CA GLU A 277 -22.24 -2.37 4.16
C GLU A 277 -20.75 -2.09 4.38
N SER A 278 -20.40 -1.16 5.26
CA SER A 278 -19.02 -0.93 5.75
C SER A 278 -18.99 -1.34 7.21
N MET A 279 -18.40 -2.49 7.52
CA MET A 279 -18.40 -3.08 8.84
C MET A 279 -16.98 -3.37 9.31
N LEU A 280 -16.47 -2.59 10.27
CA LEU A 280 -15.18 -2.80 10.90
C LEU A 280 -15.38 -3.45 12.27
N CYS A 281 -14.66 -4.55 12.49
CA CYS A 281 -14.73 -5.34 13.72
C CYS A 281 -13.37 -5.40 14.39
N PHE A 282 -13.36 -5.14 15.70
CA PHE A 282 -12.13 -5.16 16.49
C PHE A 282 -12.32 -5.98 17.77
N THR A 283 -11.28 -6.66 18.19
CA THR A 283 -11.18 -7.30 19.51
C THR A 283 -9.84 -6.91 20.12
N ASN A 284 -9.87 -6.27 21.31
CA ASN A 284 -8.68 -5.73 21.98
C ASN A 284 -7.80 -4.89 21.03
N ASN A 285 -8.43 -3.99 20.26
CA ASN A 285 -7.79 -3.11 19.26
C ASN A 285 -7.14 -3.82 18.05
N ILE A 286 -7.40 -5.10 17.87
CA ILE A 286 -6.93 -5.89 16.72
C ILE A 286 -8.08 -6.01 15.73
N PRO A 287 -7.88 -5.66 14.43
CA PRO A 287 -8.90 -5.80 13.41
C PRO A 287 -9.16 -7.27 13.06
N GLN A 288 -10.44 -7.65 12.92
CA GLN A 288 -10.85 -8.96 12.43
C GLN A 288 -11.43 -8.84 11.01
N LYS A 289 -10.61 -9.10 10.02
CA LYS A 289 -11.01 -9.05 8.60
C LYS A 289 -12.13 -10.04 8.27
N ASP A 290 -12.08 -11.23 8.86
CA ASP A 290 -13.09 -12.29 8.66
C ASP A 290 -14.23 -12.23 9.67
N GLY A 291 -14.30 -11.14 10.47
CA GLY A 291 -15.29 -10.97 11.51
C GLY A 291 -15.19 -12.02 12.64
N GLY A 292 -16.31 -12.66 12.98
CA GLY A 292 -16.34 -13.67 14.02
C GLY A 292 -17.63 -13.68 14.83
N THR A 293 -17.53 -14.22 16.07
CA THR A 293 -18.68 -14.38 16.98
C THR A 293 -19.31 -13.04 17.38
N HIS A 294 -18.53 -11.98 17.53
CA HIS A 294 -19.02 -10.63 17.80
C HIS A 294 -19.84 -10.07 16.63
N LEU A 295 -19.38 -10.22 15.38
CA LEU A 295 -20.10 -9.81 14.18
C LEU A 295 -21.43 -10.60 14.04
N ALA A 296 -21.39 -11.91 14.29
CA ALA A 296 -22.59 -12.74 14.27
C ALA A 296 -23.60 -12.30 15.33
N GLY A 297 -23.15 -11.94 16.53
CA GLY A 297 -23.96 -11.38 17.60
C GLY A 297 -24.59 -10.05 17.21
N PHE A 298 -23.80 -9.12 16.69
CA PHE A 298 -24.27 -7.82 16.20
C PHE A 298 -25.35 -7.96 15.13
N ARG A 299 -25.08 -8.77 14.07
CA ARG A 299 -26.04 -8.99 12.98
C ARG A 299 -27.35 -9.61 13.46
N GLY A 300 -27.28 -10.55 14.41
CA GLY A 300 -28.44 -11.17 15.02
C GLY A 300 -29.28 -10.19 15.84
N ALA A 301 -28.62 -9.37 16.67
CA ALA A 301 -29.27 -8.34 17.48
C ALA A 301 -29.91 -7.26 16.62
N LEU A 302 -29.17 -6.71 15.66
CA LEU A 302 -29.66 -5.69 14.71
C LEU A 302 -30.92 -6.16 14.03
N THR A 303 -30.90 -7.37 13.46
CA THR A 303 -32.02 -7.93 12.72
C THR A 303 -33.25 -8.10 13.61
N ARG A 304 -33.10 -8.64 14.81
CA ARG A 304 -34.17 -8.87 15.76
C ARG A 304 -34.77 -7.54 16.27
N THR A 305 -33.92 -6.61 16.70
CA THR A 305 -34.34 -5.33 17.31
C THR A 305 -35.10 -4.46 16.30
N VAL A 306 -34.56 -4.31 15.07
CA VAL A 306 -35.20 -3.52 14.02
C VAL A 306 -36.52 -4.14 13.58
N ASN A 307 -36.64 -5.47 13.41
CA ASN A 307 -37.87 -6.14 13.09
C ASN A 307 -38.95 -5.93 14.19
N ASN A 308 -38.56 -6.04 15.46
CA ASN A 308 -39.47 -5.80 16.59
C ASN A 308 -39.97 -4.36 16.58
N TYR A 309 -39.06 -3.37 16.41
CA TYR A 309 -39.40 -1.96 16.34
C TYR A 309 -40.38 -1.64 15.20
N ILE A 310 -40.14 -2.19 14.02
CA ILE A 310 -40.99 -2.04 12.85
C ILE A 310 -42.40 -2.60 13.14
N THR A 311 -42.46 -3.76 13.79
CA THR A 311 -43.73 -4.44 14.12
C THR A 311 -44.48 -3.71 15.22
N GLU A 312 -43.85 -3.32 16.31
CA GLU A 312 -44.42 -2.62 17.45
C GLU A 312 -44.99 -1.26 17.03
N ASN A 313 -44.32 -0.55 16.12
CA ASN A 313 -44.71 0.78 15.65
C ASN A 313 -45.56 0.77 14.36
N ASN A 314 -45.97 -0.41 13.85
CA ASN A 314 -46.76 -0.57 12.63
C ASN A 314 -46.24 0.21 11.41
N LEU A 315 -44.90 0.25 11.22
CA LEU A 315 -44.24 1.06 10.20
C LEU A 315 -44.35 0.44 8.79
N LEU A 316 -44.68 -0.84 8.66
CA LEU A 316 -44.94 -1.49 7.39
C LEU A 316 -46.35 -1.20 6.93
N LYS A 317 -46.52 -0.35 5.92
CA LYS A 317 -47.77 -0.28 5.15
C LYS A 317 -47.92 -1.61 4.41
N LYS A 318 -49.08 -2.24 4.43
CA LYS A 318 -49.59 -3.48 3.78
C LYS A 318 -48.75 -4.21 2.71
N ASP A 319 -47.50 -3.80 2.48
CA ASP A 319 -46.56 -4.43 1.55
C ASP A 319 -45.92 -5.65 2.20
N LYS A 320 -46.24 -6.81 1.60
CA LYS A 320 -45.92 -8.15 2.11
C LYS A 320 -44.43 -8.59 1.92
N ASN A 321 -43.47 -7.68 1.69
CA ASN A 321 -42.07 -8.06 1.50
C ASN A 321 -41.44 -8.34 2.86
N ALA A 322 -40.99 -9.55 3.07
CA ALA A 322 -40.23 -9.89 4.27
C ALA A 322 -38.88 -9.13 4.27
N ILE A 323 -38.62 -8.37 5.33
CA ILE A 323 -37.37 -7.67 5.55
C ILE A 323 -36.36 -8.68 6.06
N THR A 324 -35.19 -8.71 5.44
CA THR A 324 -34.05 -9.56 5.83
C THR A 324 -32.99 -8.75 6.56
N GLY A 325 -32.08 -9.44 7.24
CA GLY A 325 -30.93 -8.76 7.86
C GLY A 325 -30.03 -8.04 6.86
N GLU A 326 -30.03 -8.44 5.59
CA GLU A 326 -29.27 -7.76 4.53
C GLU A 326 -29.87 -6.41 4.18
N ASP A 327 -31.20 -6.33 4.08
CA ASP A 327 -31.89 -5.07 3.81
C ASP A 327 -31.59 -4.02 4.90
N MET A 328 -31.41 -4.48 6.15
CA MET A 328 -31.07 -3.62 7.29
C MET A 328 -29.64 -3.08 7.28
N ARG A 329 -28.74 -3.79 6.60
CA ARG A 329 -27.32 -3.41 6.52
C ARG A 329 -26.96 -2.65 5.25
N GLU A 330 -27.91 -2.48 4.31
CA GLU A 330 -27.67 -1.64 3.14
C GLU A 330 -27.40 -0.19 3.56
N GLY A 331 -26.26 0.34 3.19
CA GLY A 331 -25.79 1.69 3.55
C GLY A 331 -25.34 1.85 5.00
N LEU A 332 -25.23 0.77 5.76
CA LEU A 332 -24.78 0.80 7.15
C LEU A 332 -23.25 0.93 7.22
N THR A 333 -22.76 1.95 7.88
CA THR A 333 -21.39 2.03 8.39
C THR A 333 -21.41 1.72 9.88
N CYS A 334 -20.58 0.77 10.32
CA CYS A 334 -20.53 0.37 11.72
C CYS A 334 -19.11 0.00 12.14
N VAL A 335 -18.71 0.48 13.30
CA VAL A 335 -17.48 0.05 14.01
C VAL A 335 -17.91 -0.67 15.28
N LEU A 336 -17.53 -1.92 15.39
CA LEU A 336 -17.77 -2.81 16.53
C LEU A 336 -16.45 -3.14 17.22
N SER A 337 -16.25 -2.67 18.42
CA SER A 337 -15.08 -2.96 19.23
C SER A 337 -15.48 -3.78 20.46
N VAL A 338 -14.81 -4.89 20.66
CA VAL A 338 -14.99 -5.75 21.84
C VAL A 338 -13.68 -5.83 22.62
N LYS A 339 -13.75 -5.64 23.94
CA LYS A 339 -12.64 -5.85 24.84
C LYS A 339 -12.96 -7.05 25.72
N ALA A 340 -12.14 -8.10 25.60
CA ALA A 340 -12.32 -9.35 26.34
C ALA A 340 -10.99 -9.78 26.99
N PRO A 341 -11.04 -10.41 28.18
CA PRO A 341 -9.82 -10.80 28.91
C PRO A 341 -8.97 -11.86 28.19
N ASP A 342 -9.60 -12.86 27.58
CA ASP A 342 -8.92 -13.99 26.92
C ASP A 342 -9.64 -14.36 25.61
N PRO A 343 -9.54 -13.53 24.56
CA PRO A 343 -10.19 -13.82 23.29
C PRO A 343 -9.45 -14.91 22.52
N LYS A 344 -10.21 -15.81 21.86
CA LYS A 344 -9.69 -16.89 21.04
C LYS A 344 -9.88 -16.57 19.57
N PHE A 345 -8.83 -16.81 18.77
CA PHE A 345 -8.82 -16.54 17.33
C PHE A 345 -8.60 -17.83 16.52
N SER A 346 -8.99 -17.80 15.24
CA SER A 346 -8.84 -18.95 14.35
C SER A 346 -7.41 -19.18 13.88
N SER A 347 -6.56 -18.14 13.89
CA SER A 347 -5.19 -18.15 13.38
C SER A 347 -4.28 -17.24 14.21
N GLN A 348 -2.97 -17.33 13.97
CA GLN A 348 -1.97 -16.43 14.57
C GLN A 348 -2.14 -14.98 14.11
N THR A 349 -2.63 -14.75 12.90
CA THR A 349 -2.93 -13.42 12.34
C THR A 349 -4.16 -12.76 12.96
N LYS A 350 -4.93 -13.50 13.78
CA LYS A 350 -6.09 -13.02 14.55
C LYS A 350 -7.25 -12.50 13.69
N ASP A 351 -7.34 -12.92 12.43
CA ASP A 351 -8.31 -12.40 11.46
C ASP A 351 -9.78 -12.69 11.82
N LYS A 352 -10.03 -13.73 12.63
CA LYS A 352 -11.39 -14.14 13.02
C LYS A 352 -11.50 -14.48 14.49
N LEU A 353 -12.44 -13.82 15.18
CA LEU A 353 -12.77 -14.14 16.59
C LEU A 353 -13.65 -15.40 16.67
N VAL A 354 -13.24 -16.39 17.48
CA VAL A 354 -13.97 -17.66 17.67
C VAL A 354 -14.50 -17.87 19.08
N SER A 355 -14.24 -16.94 20.03
CA SER A 355 -14.76 -16.95 21.40
C SER A 355 -16.28 -16.99 21.41
N SER A 356 -16.88 -18.14 21.80
CA SER A 356 -18.34 -18.33 21.76
C SER A 356 -19.09 -17.48 22.80
N GLU A 357 -18.46 -17.17 23.91
CA GLU A 357 -18.98 -16.35 25.01
C GLU A 357 -19.22 -14.89 24.64
N VAL A 358 -18.52 -14.37 23.63
CA VAL A 358 -18.66 -12.99 23.16
C VAL A 358 -20.00 -12.75 22.47
N ARG A 359 -20.48 -13.73 21.70
CA ARG A 359 -21.71 -13.60 20.90
C ARG A 359 -22.94 -13.19 21.74
N PRO A 360 -23.31 -13.91 22.83
CA PRO A 360 -24.50 -13.55 23.61
C PRO A 360 -24.35 -12.20 24.32
N VAL A 361 -23.14 -11.78 24.71
CA VAL A 361 -22.89 -10.48 25.30
C VAL A 361 -23.18 -9.37 24.28
N VAL A 362 -22.62 -9.48 23.08
CA VAL A 362 -22.87 -8.53 21.99
C VAL A 362 -24.36 -8.51 21.62
N GLU A 363 -25.03 -9.67 21.53
CA GLU A 363 -26.46 -9.74 21.24
C GLU A 363 -27.34 -9.02 22.28
N ASN A 364 -26.99 -9.11 23.55
CA ASN A 364 -27.71 -8.43 24.62
C ASN A 364 -27.43 -6.93 24.58
N VAL A 365 -26.16 -6.51 24.64
CA VAL A 365 -25.80 -5.08 24.70
C VAL A 365 -26.36 -4.33 23.50
N VAL A 366 -26.15 -4.86 22.29
CA VAL A 366 -26.64 -4.23 21.05
C VAL A 366 -28.16 -4.22 21.01
N GLY A 367 -28.83 -5.32 21.41
CA GLY A 367 -30.29 -5.42 21.41
C GLY A 367 -30.95 -4.40 22.32
N ASP A 368 -30.45 -4.28 23.54
CA ASP A 368 -31.00 -3.39 24.55
C ASP A 368 -30.73 -1.92 24.20
N LYS A 369 -29.48 -1.59 23.90
CA LYS A 369 -29.08 -0.21 23.62
C LYS A 369 -29.61 0.33 22.30
N LEU A 370 -29.69 -0.48 21.27
CA LEU A 370 -30.27 -0.07 20.00
C LEU A 370 -31.78 0.13 20.11
N LYS A 371 -32.49 -0.72 20.90
CA LYS A 371 -33.91 -0.53 21.17
C LYS A 371 -34.14 0.78 21.91
N GLU A 372 -33.39 1.06 22.98
CA GLU A 372 -33.45 2.32 23.72
C GLU A 372 -33.29 3.51 22.77
N TRP A 373 -32.27 3.49 21.93
CA TRP A 373 -32.01 4.57 20.97
C TRP A 373 -33.14 4.77 19.96
N LEU A 374 -33.67 3.69 19.39
CA LEU A 374 -34.76 3.77 18.40
C LEU A 374 -36.05 4.35 19.02
N ASP A 375 -36.33 4.02 20.29
CA ASP A 375 -37.52 4.54 21.04
C ASP A 375 -37.34 6.03 21.39
N GLU A 376 -36.10 6.48 21.67
CA GLU A 376 -35.79 7.88 21.98
C GLU A 376 -35.68 8.77 20.73
N HIS A 377 -35.38 8.20 19.54
CA HIS A 377 -35.18 8.94 18.29
C HIS A 377 -36.14 8.51 17.16
N PRO A 378 -37.44 8.70 17.33
CA PRO A 378 -38.43 8.16 16.39
C PRO A 378 -38.40 8.80 15.00
N VAL A 379 -37.83 9.99 14.84
CA VAL A 379 -37.71 10.67 13.53
C VAL A 379 -36.62 9.97 12.71
N GLU A 380 -35.44 9.82 13.28
CA GLU A 380 -34.29 9.14 12.66
C GLU A 380 -34.60 7.65 12.42
N ALA A 381 -35.26 7.00 13.38
CA ALA A 381 -35.68 5.61 13.24
C ALA A 381 -36.64 5.42 12.02
N LYS A 382 -37.54 6.37 11.75
CA LYS A 382 -38.37 6.32 10.54
C LYS A 382 -37.57 6.47 9.25
N ILE A 383 -36.56 7.33 9.24
CA ILE A 383 -35.67 7.50 8.08
C ILE A 383 -34.93 6.20 7.82
N ILE A 384 -34.34 5.60 8.86
CA ILE A 384 -33.62 4.32 8.80
C ILE A 384 -34.52 3.21 8.29
N VAL A 385 -35.73 3.07 8.88
CA VAL A 385 -36.74 2.07 8.44
C VAL A 385 -37.16 2.33 6.99
N GLY A 386 -37.28 3.59 6.58
CA GLY A 386 -37.55 3.96 5.19
C GLY A 386 -36.51 3.42 4.22
N LYS A 387 -35.24 3.60 4.52
CA LYS A 387 -34.10 3.04 3.75
C LYS A 387 -34.16 1.51 3.69
N ILE A 388 -34.44 0.85 4.82
CA ILE A 388 -34.52 -0.63 4.91
C ILE A 388 -35.69 -1.15 4.04
N VAL A 389 -36.85 -0.50 4.06
CA VAL A 389 -38.00 -0.88 3.24
C VAL A 389 -37.70 -0.66 1.75
N GLU A 390 -37.00 0.40 1.41
CA GLU A 390 -36.53 0.64 0.04
C GLU A 390 -35.56 -0.47 -0.43
N ALA A 391 -34.59 -0.87 0.42
CA ALA A 391 -33.68 -1.97 0.15
C ALA A 391 -34.43 -3.30 -0.07
N ALA A 392 -35.38 -3.65 0.82
CA ALA A 392 -36.21 -4.85 0.69
C ALA A 392 -37.04 -4.84 -0.61
N THR A 393 -37.55 -3.69 -0.99
CA THR A 393 -38.32 -3.54 -2.25
C THR A 393 -37.42 -3.71 -3.47
N ALA A 394 -36.24 -3.13 -3.44
CA ALA A 394 -35.24 -3.27 -4.50
C ALA A 394 -34.78 -4.73 -4.65
N ARG A 395 -34.50 -5.42 -3.54
CA ARG A 395 -34.11 -6.84 -3.53
C ARG A 395 -35.21 -7.72 -4.14
N GLU A 396 -36.47 -7.48 -3.76
CA GLU A 396 -37.59 -8.24 -4.30
C GLU A 396 -37.82 -7.97 -5.81
N ALA A 397 -37.65 -6.72 -6.24
CA ALA A 397 -37.68 -6.36 -7.66
C ALA A 397 -36.57 -7.06 -8.44
N ALA A 398 -35.37 -7.10 -7.87
CA ALA A 398 -34.23 -7.81 -8.45
C ALA A 398 -34.48 -9.33 -8.53
N ARG A 399 -35.07 -9.93 -7.49
CA ARG A 399 -35.45 -11.35 -7.47
C ARG A 399 -36.46 -11.66 -8.60
N LYS A 400 -37.48 -10.83 -8.77
CA LYS A 400 -38.46 -10.98 -9.84
C LYS A 400 -37.83 -10.84 -11.23
N ALA A 401 -36.95 -9.86 -11.39
CA ALA A 401 -36.21 -9.67 -12.65
C ALA A 401 -35.36 -10.92 -13.00
N ARG A 402 -34.64 -11.48 -12.02
CA ARG A 402 -33.91 -12.75 -12.18
C ARG A 402 -34.82 -13.92 -12.57
N GLU A 403 -35.95 -14.09 -11.93
CA GLU A 403 -36.91 -15.16 -12.26
C GLU A 403 -37.42 -15.06 -13.70
N VAL A 404 -37.71 -13.84 -14.16
CA VAL A 404 -38.14 -13.59 -15.55
C VAL A 404 -36.99 -13.92 -16.52
N THR A 405 -35.75 -13.51 -16.22
CA THR A 405 -34.58 -13.80 -17.02
C THR A 405 -34.29 -15.30 -17.03
N ARG A 406 -34.39 -15.98 -15.90
CA ARG A 406 -34.21 -17.44 -15.76
C ARG A 406 -35.29 -18.23 -16.52
N ARG A 407 -36.56 -17.79 -16.50
CA ARG A 407 -37.63 -18.41 -17.31
C ARG A 407 -37.40 -18.23 -18.80
N LYS A 408 -36.87 -17.08 -19.23
CA LYS A 408 -36.44 -16.88 -20.63
C LYS A 408 -35.21 -17.75 -20.98
N GLY A 409 -34.27 -17.92 -20.04
CA GLY A 409 -33.08 -18.74 -20.23
C GLY A 409 -33.25 -20.24 -20.13
N VAL A 410 -34.36 -20.75 -19.53
CA VAL A 410 -34.69 -22.20 -19.54
C VAL A 410 -35.10 -22.66 -20.95
N LEU A 411 -35.53 -21.75 -21.81
CA LEU A 411 -35.75 -22.03 -23.24
C LEU A 411 -34.49 -21.80 -24.09
N ASP A 412 -33.44 -21.19 -23.52
CA ASP A 412 -32.22 -20.73 -24.18
C ASP A 412 -30.94 -21.22 -23.46
N VAL A 413 -30.98 -22.41 -22.84
CA VAL A 413 -29.88 -23.01 -22.05
C VAL A 413 -28.57 -23.21 -22.85
N ALA A 414 -28.50 -22.76 -24.09
CA ALA A 414 -27.33 -22.91 -24.96
C ALA A 414 -26.72 -21.61 -25.49
N SER A 415 -27.19 -20.43 -25.12
CA SER A 415 -26.60 -19.21 -25.65
C SER A 415 -25.76 -18.43 -24.62
N LEU A 416 -24.45 -18.68 -24.67
CA LEU A 416 -23.44 -17.74 -24.20
C LEU A 416 -23.68 -16.34 -24.82
N PRO A 417 -23.33 -15.23 -24.14
CA PRO A 417 -23.52 -13.92 -24.72
C PRO A 417 -22.91 -13.88 -26.14
N GLY A 418 -23.68 -13.45 -27.14
CA GLY A 418 -23.23 -13.45 -28.53
C GLY A 418 -21.95 -12.65 -28.83
N LYS A 419 -21.48 -11.89 -27.82
CA LYS A 419 -20.22 -11.17 -27.87
C LYS A 419 -19.02 -11.98 -27.36
N LEU A 420 -19.23 -12.98 -26.50
CA LEU A 420 -18.17 -13.82 -25.98
C LEU A 420 -17.66 -14.77 -27.05
N ALA A 421 -16.37 -14.66 -27.35
CA ALA A 421 -15.64 -15.70 -28.08
C ALA A 421 -15.03 -16.68 -27.07
N ASP A 422 -15.75 -17.72 -26.74
CA ASP A 422 -15.36 -18.68 -25.72
C ASP A 422 -14.17 -19.56 -26.11
N CYS A 423 -13.50 -20.16 -25.13
CA CYS A 423 -12.47 -21.17 -25.35
C CYS A 423 -13.06 -22.59 -25.44
N GLN A 424 -12.23 -23.54 -25.88
CA GLN A 424 -12.61 -24.95 -26.02
C GLN A 424 -12.40 -25.74 -24.72
N GLU A 425 -11.50 -25.25 -23.87
CA GLU A 425 -11.16 -25.89 -22.58
C GLU A 425 -12.35 -25.76 -21.62
N LYS A 426 -12.57 -26.84 -20.87
CA LYS A 426 -13.66 -26.94 -19.88
C LYS A 426 -13.17 -26.86 -18.45
N ASP A 427 -11.87 -27.10 -18.22
CA ASP A 427 -11.27 -26.95 -16.91
C ASP A 427 -11.04 -25.47 -16.62
N PRO A 428 -11.70 -24.91 -15.59
CA PRO A 428 -11.52 -23.50 -15.23
C PRO A 428 -10.08 -23.13 -14.88
N ALA A 429 -9.32 -24.06 -14.30
CA ALA A 429 -7.92 -23.81 -13.90
C ALA A 429 -7.00 -23.61 -15.13
N LEU A 430 -7.37 -24.18 -16.26
CA LEU A 430 -6.64 -24.07 -17.53
C LEU A 430 -7.23 -23.02 -18.47
N SER A 431 -8.33 -22.38 -18.08
CA SER A 431 -9.09 -21.44 -18.91
C SER A 431 -8.91 -20.02 -18.44
N GLU A 432 -8.81 -19.08 -19.36
CA GLU A 432 -8.70 -17.67 -19.09
C GLU A 432 -9.62 -16.83 -19.98
N VAL A 433 -10.14 -15.71 -19.43
CA VAL A 433 -10.97 -14.78 -20.18
C VAL A 433 -10.35 -13.39 -20.15
N PHE A 434 -10.22 -12.80 -21.33
CA PHE A 434 -9.82 -11.40 -21.48
C PHE A 434 -11.05 -10.53 -21.63
N ILE A 435 -11.23 -9.61 -20.71
CA ILE A 435 -12.24 -8.55 -20.78
C ILE A 435 -11.58 -7.37 -21.48
N VAL A 436 -11.95 -7.13 -22.73
CA VAL A 436 -11.24 -6.24 -23.65
C VAL A 436 -12.06 -4.99 -23.91
N GLU A 437 -11.43 -3.84 -23.84
CA GLU A 437 -12.05 -2.57 -24.19
C GLU A 437 -12.29 -2.45 -25.70
N GLY A 438 -13.54 -2.20 -26.06
CA GLY A 438 -13.96 -1.91 -27.42
C GLY A 438 -14.00 -3.10 -28.38
N ASP A 439 -14.78 -2.94 -29.44
CA ASP A 439 -14.95 -3.97 -30.48
C ASP A 439 -13.70 -4.09 -31.39
N SER A 440 -12.91 -3.02 -31.57
CA SER A 440 -11.69 -3.02 -32.40
C SER A 440 -10.60 -3.90 -31.79
N ALA A 441 -10.19 -3.60 -30.56
CA ALA A 441 -9.21 -4.41 -29.84
C ALA A 441 -9.72 -5.84 -29.59
N GLY A 442 -11.02 -5.98 -29.27
CA GLY A 442 -11.70 -7.26 -29.16
C GLY A 442 -11.65 -8.08 -30.45
N GLY A 443 -11.69 -7.44 -31.60
CA GLY A 443 -11.55 -8.07 -32.92
C GLY A 443 -10.15 -8.64 -33.18
N SER A 444 -9.11 -7.84 -32.88
CA SER A 444 -7.72 -8.28 -33.00
C SER A 444 -7.42 -9.39 -32.00
N ALA A 445 -7.88 -9.25 -30.74
CA ALA A 445 -7.71 -10.27 -29.71
C ALA A 445 -8.39 -11.61 -30.07
N LYS A 446 -9.60 -11.59 -30.65
CA LYS A 446 -10.29 -12.79 -31.12
C LYS A 446 -9.53 -13.54 -32.20
N GLN A 447 -8.83 -12.81 -33.06
CA GLN A 447 -8.02 -13.40 -34.14
C GLN A 447 -6.68 -13.92 -33.59
N GLY A 448 -6.01 -13.15 -32.70
CA GLY A 448 -4.70 -13.47 -32.16
C GLY A 448 -4.69 -14.52 -31.07
N ARG A 449 -5.81 -14.76 -30.36
CA ARG A 449 -5.88 -15.65 -29.19
C ARG A 449 -5.57 -17.12 -29.46
N HIS A 450 -5.15 -17.83 -28.47
CA HIS A 450 -5.12 -19.29 -28.46
C HIS A 450 -6.50 -19.85 -28.13
N ARG A 451 -7.22 -20.36 -29.16
CA ARG A 451 -8.65 -20.75 -29.05
C ARG A 451 -8.91 -21.89 -28.05
N LYS A 452 -7.89 -22.68 -27.71
CA LYS A 452 -8.06 -23.81 -26.81
C LYS A 452 -8.43 -23.31 -25.41
N ASN A 453 -7.68 -22.37 -24.83
CA ASN A 453 -7.76 -21.95 -23.43
C ASN A 453 -8.08 -20.47 -23.20
N GLN A 454 -8.10 -19.65 -24.26
CA GLN A 454 -8.35 -18.21 -24.13
C GLN A 454 -9.74 -17.82 -24.68
N ALA A 455 -10.53 -17.18 -23.85
CA ALA A 455 -11.79 -16.56 -24.21
C ALA A 455 -11.62 -15.04 -24.32
N ILE A 456 -12.35 -14.39 -25.25
CA ILE A 456 -12.34 -12.94 -25.42
C ILE A 456 -13.75 -12.40 -25.27
N MET A 457 -13.90 -11.42 -24.41
CA MET A 457 -15.15 -10.70 -24.15
C MET A 457 -14.96 -9.20 -24.35
N PRO A 458 -15.34 -8.65 -25.51
CA PRO A 458 -15.27 -7.21 -25.73
C PRO A 458 -16.38 -6.49 -24.96
N LEU A 459 -16.02 -5.36 -24.35
CA LEU A 459 -16.95 -4.44 -23.71
C LEU A 459 -17.24 -3.26 -24.65
N ARG A 460 -18.48 -2.82 -24.73
CA ARG A 460 -18.87 -1.63 -25.50
C ARG A 460 -18.93 -0.41 -24.60
N GLY A 461 -17.78 0.21 -24.37
CA GLY A 461 -17.64 1.42 -23.55
C GLY A 461 -17.68 1.14 -22.06
N LYS A 462 -17.92 2.21 -21.30
CA LYS A 462 -17.90 2.23 -19.83
C LYS A 462 -19.07 1.42 -19.27
N ILE A 463 -18.78 0.52 -18.33
CA ILE A 463 -19.82 -0.20 -17.59
C ILE A 463 -20.49 0.72 -16.56
N LEU A 464 -21.65 0.31 -16.05
CA LEU A 464 -22.34 1.01 -14.99
C LEU A 464 -21.46 1.09 -13.73
N ASN A 465 -21.33 2.27 -13.14
CA ASN A 465 -20.69 2.46 -11.86
C ASN A 465 -21.52 1.82 -10.73
N VAL A 466 -21.06 0.68 -10.24
CA VAL A 466 -21.78 -0.11 -9.21
C VAL A 466 -21.71 0.51 -7.82
N GLU A 467 -20.77 1.45 -7.58
CA GLU A 467 -20.71 2.20 -6.32
C GLU A 467 -21.95 3.07 -6.11
N ARG A 468 -22.53 3.57 -7.22
CA ARG A 468 -23.71 4.46 -7.24
C ARG A 468 -24.99 3.79 -7.70
N ALA A 469 -24.94 2.50 -8.01
CA ALA A 469 -26.08 1.83 -8.61
C ALA A 469 -26.70 0.81 -7.66
N ARG A 470 -28.02 0.90 -7.50
CA ARG A 470 -28.78 -0.14 -6.82
C ARG A 470 -28.68 -1.47 -7.57
N PHE A 471 -28.78 -2.54 -6.83
CA PHE A 471 -28.62 -3.90 -7.35
C PHE A 471 -29.60 -4.25 -8.50
N ASP A 472 -30.83 -3.77 -8.44
CA ASP A 472 -31.82 -3.94 -9.52
C ASP A 472 -31.38 -3.24 -10.84
N LYS A 473 -30.77 -2.07 -10.76
CA LYS A 473 -30.21 -1.37 -11.92
C LYS A 473 -29.01 -2.10 -12.51
N MET A 474 -28.16 -2.66 -11.64
CA MET A 474 -27.02 -3.47 -12.10
C MET A 474 -27.46 -4.65 -12.94
N LEU A 475 -28.47 -5.40 -12.50
CA LEU A 475 -28.99 -6.55 -13.23
C LEU A 475 -29.63 -6.19 -14.59
N ASN A 476 -30.08 -4.95 -14.74
CA ASN A 476 -30.63 -4.43 -15.99
C ASN A 476 -29.55 -3.91 -16.96
N SER A 477 -28.28 -3.80 -16.52
CA SER A 477 -27.17 -3.43 -17.40
C SER A 477 -26.77 -4.61 -18.29
N ALA A 478 -26.80 -4.39 -19.59
CA ALA A 478 -26.45 -5.42 -20.57
C ALA A 478 -24.98 -5.87 -20.44
N GLU A 479 -24.08 -4.95 -20.19
CA GLU A 479 -22.65 -5.21 -20.03
C GLU A 479 -22.38 -6.04 -18.78
N ILE A 480 -22.94 -5.64 -17.62
CA ILE A 480 -22.83 -6.38 -16.36
C ILE A 480 -23.47 -7.76 -16.49
N GLY A 481 -24.65 -7.86 -17.08
CA GLY A 481 -25.30 -9.14 -17.36
C GLY A 481 -24.46 -10.06 -18.24
N THR A 482 -23.75 -9.48 -19.20
CA THR A 482 -22.79 -10.22 -20.07
C THR A 482 -21.61 -10.77 -19.27
N ILE A 483 -21.00 -9.97 -18.40
CA ILE A 483 -19.89 -10.39 -17.52
C ILE A 483 -20.35 -11.53 -16.61
N ILE A 484 -21.46 -11.39 -15.92
CA ILE A 484 -22.00 -12.40 -15.01
C ILE A 484 -22.24 -13.73 -15.74
N THR A 485 -22.86 -13.66 -16.91
CA THR A 485 -23.17 -14.85 -17.72
C THR A 485 -21.90 -15.51 -18.26
N ALA A 486 -20.91 -14.74 -18.67
CA ALA A 486 -19.63 -15.24 -19.15
C ALA A 486 -18.86 -15.97 -18.04
N LEU A 487 -18.81 -15.39 -16.83
CA LEU A 487 -18.11 -15.98 -15.70
C LEU A 487 -18.82 -17.21 -15.13
N GLY A 488 -20.15 -17.26 -15.17
CA GLY A 488 -20.97 -18.37 -14.71
C GLY A 488 -21.15 -18.45 -13.19
N THR A 489 -20.64 -17.48 -12.44
CA THR A 489 -20.64 -17.45 -10.96
C THR A 489 -21.98 -17.10 -10.34
N GLY A 490 -22.92 -16.52 -11.14
CA GLY A 490 -24.03 -15.79 -10.57
C GLY A 490 -23.59 -14.45 -9.98
N ILE A 491 -24.51 -13.75 -9.30
CA ILE A 491 -24.24 -12.46 -8.63
C ILE A 491 -25.15 -12.27 -7.42
N GLY A 492 -24.67 -11.59 -6.41
CA GLY A 492 -25.35 -11.34 -5.15
C GLY A 492 -25.20 -12.53 -4.21
N ARG A 493 -25.46 -12.28 -2.93
CA ARG A 493 -25.10 -13.20 -1.82
C ARG A 493 -25.77 -14.58 -1.92
N ASP A 494 -26.97 -14.67 -2.50
CA ASP A 494 -27.72 -15.92 -2.59
C ASP A 494 -27.31 -16.81 -3.76
N ASP A 495 -26.89 -16.21 -4.89
CA ASP A 495 -26.63 -16.92 -6.14
C ASP A 495 -25.15 -16.97 -6.52
N PHE A 496 -24.32 -16.10 -5.95
CA PHE A 496 -22.90 -16.06 -6.22
C PHE A 496 -22.19 -17.29 -5.66
N ASN A 497 -21.41 -17.94 -6.49
CA ASN A 497 -20.56 -19.06 -6.10
C ASN A 497 -19.28 -19.06 -6.94
N ALA A 498 -18.16 -18.75 -6.30
CA ALA A 498 -16.86 -18.69 -6.95
C ALA A 498 -16.39 -20.03 -7.50
N ASP A 499 -16.85 -21.18 -6.92
CA ASP A 499 -16.51 -22.52 -7.42
C ASP A 499 -17.11 -22.81 -8.80
N LYS A 500 -18.14 -22.04 -9.21
CA LYS A 500 -18.75 -22.13 -10.53
C LYS A 500 -18.07 -21.26 -11.57
N CYS A 501 -17.00 -20.54 -11.19
CA CYS A 501 -16.28 -19.68 -12.12
C CYS A 501 -15.71 -20.50 -13.27
N ARG A 502 -16.00 -20.07 -14.50
CA ARG A 502 -15.57 -20.78 -15.72
C ARG A 502 -14.11 -20.51 -16.07
N TYR A 503 -13.49 -19.49 -15.48
CA TYR A 503 -12.12 -19.06 -15.77
C TYR A 503 -11.41 -18.68 -14.47
N HIS A 504 -10.30 -19.37 -14.15
CA HIS A 504 -9.49 -19.00 -12.99
C HIS A 504 -8.48 -17.87 -13.29
N LYS A 505 -8.48 -17.35 -14.53
CA LYS A 505 -7.80 -16.09 -14.85
C LYS A 505 -8.76 -15.16 -15.61
N ILE A 506 -9.12 -14.08 -14.95
CA ILE A 506 -9.97 -13.02 -15.47
C ILE A 506 -9.06 -11.83 -15.70
N ILE A 507 -8.74 -11.54 -16.96
CA ILE A 507 -7.70 -10.57 -17.34
C ILE A 507 -8.37 -9.32 -17.89
N LEU A 508 -8.17 -8.21 -17.19
CA LEU A 508 -8.67 -6.89 -17.61
C LEU A 508 -7.66 -6.29 -18.59
N MET A 509 -8.12 -6.01 -19.81
CA MET A 509 -7.30 -5.49 -20.88
C MET A 509 -7.93 -4.21 -21.44
N ALA A 510 -7.45 -3.08 -20.96
CA ALA A 510 -7.91 -1.74 -21.31
C ALA A 510 -6.78 -0.94 -21.97
N ASP A 511 -7.14 0.08 -22.75
CA ASP A 511 -6.21 0.99 -23.40
C ASP A 511 -5.36 1.77 -22.39
N ALA A 512 -4.20 2.23 -22.80
CA ALA A 512 -3.27 3.01 -21.98
C ALA A 512 -3.60 4.52 -21.99
N ASP A 513 -4.88 4.85 -22.00
CA ASP A 513 -5.39 6.21 -21.99
C ASP A 513 -6.30 6.47 -20.77
N VAL A 514 -6.84 7.69 -20.67
CA VAL A 514 -7.69 8.09 -19.55
C VAL A 514 -9.02 7.32 -19.52
N ASP A 515 -9.57 6.97 -20.65
CA ASP A 515 -10.82 6.21 -20.75
C ASP A 515 -10.61 4.74 -20.35
N GLY A 516 -9.53 4.13 -20.82
CA GLY A 516 -9.14 2.77 -20.41
C GLY A 516 -8.83 2.66 -18.92
N SER A 517 -8.18 3.66 -18.34
CA SER A 517 -7.96 3.74 -16.89
C SER A 517 -9.28 3.82 -16.11
N HIS A 518 -10.26 4.58 -16.62
CA HIS A 518 -11.59 4.66 -16.02
C HIS A 518 -12.37 3.32 -16.16
N ILE A 519 -12.31 2.66 -17.30
CA ILE A 519 -12.95 1.34 -17.52
C ILE A 519 -12.35 0.30 -16.57
N ARG A 520 -11.03 0.31 -16.39
CA ARG A 520 -10.32 -0.55 -15.44
C ARG A 520 -10.81 -0.31 -14.01
N THR A 521 -10.92 0.96 -13.60
CA THR A 521 -11.42 1.33 -12.26
C THR A 521 -12.87 0.87 -12.07
N LEU A 522 -13.74 1.03 -13.07
CA LEU A 522 -15.12 0.56 -13.01
C LEU A 522 -15.21 -0.97 -12.88
N LEU A 523 -14.38 -1.70 -13.61
CA LEU A 523 -14.31 -3.17 -13.53
C LEU A 523 -13.78 -3.63 -12.16
N LEU A 524 -12.73 -3.00 -11.67
CA LEU A 524 -12.20 -3.30 -10.33
C LEU A 524 -13.24 -3.02 -9.25
N THR A 525 -13.96 -1.89 -9.35
CA THR A 525 -15.08 -1.57 -8.45
C THR A 525 -16.15 -2.65 -8.49
N PHE A 526 -16.50 -3.14 -9.70
CA PHE A 526 -17.48 -4.21 -9.87
C PHE A 526 -17.02 -5.51 -9.20
N PHE A 527 -15.79 -5.97 -9.44
CA PHE A 527 -15.27 -7.18 -8.83
C PHE A 527 -15.17 -7.04 -7.30
N TYR A 528 -14.65 -5.93 -6.82
CA TYR A 528 -14.52 -5.66 -5.39
C TYR A 528 -15.87 -5.66 -4.67
N ARG A 529 -16.87 -4.97 -5.21
CA ARG A 529 -18.18 -4.82 -4.56
C ARG A 529 -19.09 -6.04 -4.70
N GLN A 530 -19.00 -6.77 -5.81
CA GLN A 530 -19.97 -7.81 -6.15
C GLN A 530 -19.39 -9.23 -6.14
N MET A 531 -18.09 -9.38 -6.30
CA MET A 531 -17.40 -10.67 -6.42
C MET A 531 -16.03 -10.67 -5.73
N PRO A 532 -15.91 -10.18 -4.46
CA PRO A 532 -14.61 -10.05 -3.78
C PRO A 532 -13.85 -11.38 -3.69
N GLU A 533 -14.56 -12.49 -3.49
CA GLU A 533 -13.95 -13.82 -3.42
C GLU A 533 -13.15 -14.21 -4.68
N LEU A 534 -13.46 -13.65 -5.86
CA LEU A 534 -12.64 -13.87 -7.06
C LEU A 534 -11.29 -13.16 -6.98
N ILE A 535 -11.23 -12.02 -6.28
CA ILE A 535 -9.96 -11.31 -6.03
C ILE A 535 -9.17 -12.06 -4.94
N GLU A 536 -9.83 -12.46 -3.85
CA GLU A 536 -9.22 -13.23 -2.75
C GLU A 536 -8.62 -14.56 -3.22
N ARG A 537 -9.28 -15.23 -4.17
CA ARG A 537 -8.77 -16.46 -4.81
C ARG A 537 -7.67 -16.18 -5.85
N GLY A 538 -7.35 -14.91 -6.11
CA GLY A 538 -6.31 -14.53 -7.05
C GLY A 538 -6.68 -14.74 -8.53
N TYR A 539 -7.97 -14.70 -8.88
CA TYR A 539 -8.42 -14.93 -10.25
C TYR A 539 -8.43 -13.67 -11.12
N VAL A 540 -8.32 -12.47 -10.54
CA VAL A 540 -8.40 -11.21 -11.26
C VAL A 540 -7.00 -10.67 -11.57
N TYR A 541 -6.76 -10.33 -12.84
CA TYR A 541 -5.49 -9.83 -13.34
C TYR A 541 -5.69 -8.60 -14.22
N ILE A 542 -4.66 -7.76 -14.30
CA ILE A 542 -4.56 -6.65 -15.23
C ILE A 542 -3.47 -6.97 -16.25
N ALA A 543 -3.81 -6.95 -17.55
CA ALA A 543 -2.84 -7.08 -18.62
C ALA A 543 -1.95 -5.84 -18.69
N GLN A 544 -0.67 -6.05 -18.94
CA GLN A 544 0.32 -4.99 -19.11
C GLN A 544 0.88 -5.03 -20.54
N PRO A 545 0.13 -4.53 -21.54
CA PRO A 545 0.63 -4.44 -22.91
C PRO A 545 1.80 -3.47 -22.98
N PRO A 546 2.74 -3.64 -23.93
CA PRO A 546 3.86 -2.73 -24.08
C PRO A 546 3.40 -1.35 -24.55
N LEU A 547 4.03 -0.31 -23.99
CA LEU A 547 3.77 1.08 -24.40
C LEU A 547 4.54 1.46 -25.68
N TYR A 548 5.65 0.77 -25.97
CA TYR A 548 6.53 1.13 -27.08
C TYR A 548 6.87 -0.05 -27.97
N LYS A 549 7.01 0.26 -29.26
CA LYS A 549 7.63 -0.60 -30.25
C LYS A 549 8.85 0.13 -30.82
N ALA A 550 10.02 -0.43 -30.63
CA ALA A 550 11.27 0.06 -31.18
C ALA A 550 11.69 -0.81 -32.36
N LYS A 551 11.88 -0.21 -33.55
CA LYS A 551 12.31 -0.92 -34.74
C LYS A 551 13.67 -0.38 -35.18
N ARG A 552 14.68 -1.25 -35.24
CA ARG A 552 16.03 -0.97 -35.73
C ARG A 552 16.36 -1.93 -36.90
N GLY A 553 16.31 -1.44 -38.12
CA GLY A 553 16.44 -2.30 -39.29
C GLY A 553 15.32 -3.36 -39.37
N ASN A 554 15.68 -4.65 -39.34
CA ASN A 554 14.73 -5.76 -39.29
C ASN A 554 14.37 -6.23 -37.88
N SER A 555 15.08 -5.75 -36.85
CA SER A 555 14.79 -6.12 -35.49
C SER A 555 13.64 -5.25 -34.93
N VAL A 556 12.67 -5.91 -34.29
CA VAL A 556 11.56 -5.26 -33.60
C VAL A 556 11.63 -5.70 -32.13
N LEU A 557 11.54 -4.74 -31.23
CA LEU A 557 11.47 -4.98 -29.79
C LEU A 557 10.26 -4.24 -29.23
N TYR A 558 9.54 -4.90 -28.37
CA TYR A 558 8.46 -4.30 -27.59
C TYR A 558 8.96 -3.97 -26.20
N LEU A 559 8.67 -2.78 -25.72
CA LEU A 559 9.15 -2.25 -24.44
C LEU A 559 7.93 -1.85 -23.61
N LYS A 560 7.94 -2.31 -22.36
CA LYS A 560 6.80 -2.27 -21.46
C LYS A 560 6.47 -0.85 -21.01
N ASP A 561 7.51 -0.09 -20.65
CA ASP A 561 7.38 1.23 -20.06
C ASP A 561 8.53 2.18 -20.46
N ASP A 562 8.50 3.38 -19.91
CA ASP A 562 9.52 4.41 -20.15
C ASP A 562 10.91 3.97 -19.64
N ASN A 563 10.97 3.19 -18.56
CA ASN A 563 12.24 2.72 -17.99
C ASN A 563 12.94 1.73 -18.93
N GLU A 564 12.20 0.74 -19.45
CA GLU A 564 12.74 -0.20 -20.44
C GLU A 564 13.15 0.53 -21.74
N MET A 565 12.39 1.56 -22.12
CA MET A 565 12.77 2.40 -23.27
C MET A 565 14.07 3.14 -23.01
N GLU A 566 14.24 3.74 -21.83
CA GLU A 566 15.50 4.41 -21.48
C GLU A 566 16.67 3.42 -21.44
N ASP A 567 16.51 2.26 -20.83
CA ASP A 567 17.52 1.21 -20.78
C ASP A 567 17.95 0.76 -22.18
N TYR A 568 16.97 0.57 -23.06
CA TYR A 568 17.24 0.21 -24.45
C TYR A 568 18.01 1.31 -25.19
N LEU A 569 17.62 2.57 -25.00
CA LEU A 569 18.29 3.72 -25.62
C LEU A 569 19.70 3.94 -25.07
N ILE A 570 19.90 3.76 -23.76
CA ILE A 570 21.21 3.87 -23.11
C ILE A 570 22.15 2.79 -23.64
N ARG A 571 21.73 1.54 -23.68
CA ARG A 571 22.55 0.45 -24.24
C ARG A 571 22.92 0.71 -25.70
N GLY A 572 21.94 1.11 -26.52
CA GLY A 572 22.19 1.43 -27.91
C GLY A 572 23.05 2.69 -28.12
N GLY A 573 22.97 3.64 -27.21
CA GLY A 573 23.75 4.88 -27.26
C GLY A 573 25.19 4.73 -26.77
N CYS A 574 25.44 3.76 -25.85
CA CYS A 574 26.76 3.40 -25.39
C CYS A 574 27.50 2.47 -26.38
N GLU A 575 26.80 1.81 -27.30
CA GLU A 575 27.38 0.94 -28.32
C GLU A 575 28.30 1.77 -29.24
N ASP A 576 29.59 1.46 -29.25
CA ASP A 576 30.63 2.17 -30.00
C ASP A 576 30.80 3.68 -29.64
N ALA A 577 30.28 4.12 -28.50
CA ALA A 577 30.53 5.45 -27.97
C ALA A 577 31.80 5.48 -27.09
N VAL A 578 32.49 6.60 -27.10
CA VAL A 578 33.71 6.82 -26.31
C VAL A 578 33.56 8.11 -25.53
N LEU A 579 33.60 8.02 -24.21
CA LEU A 579 33.69 9.19 -23.35
C LEU A 579 35.16 9.45 -23.04
N THR A 580 35.70 10.58 -23.50
CA THR A 580 37.07 10.99 -23.27
C THR A 580 37.11 12.07 -22.19
N LYS A 581 37.75 11.78 -21.07
CA LYS A 581 38.02 12.75 -20.00
C LYS A 581 39.13 13.73 -20.45
N ARG A 582 39.24 14.83 -19.71
CA ARG A 582 40.22 15.87 -20.01
C ARG A 582 41.66 15.41 -19.96
N ASP A 583 41.96 14.47 -19.07
CA ASP A 583 43.27 13.84 -18.94
C ASP A 583 43.63 12.83 -20.03
N GLY A 584 42.67 12.57 -20.95
CA GLY A 584 42.81 11.62 -22.06
C GLY A 584 42.35 10.19 -21.72
N GLU A 585 41.85 9.93 -20.50
CA GLU A 585 41.21 8.65 -20.15
C GLU A 585 39.99 8.43 -21.01
N GLN A 586 39.83 7.20 -21.55
CA GLN A 586 38.71 6.81 -22.38
C GLN A 586 37.85 5.75 -21.68
N ILE A 587 36.56 6.01 -21.54
CA ILE A 587 35.56 5.07 -20.98
C ILE A 587 34.71 4.57 -22.12
N ILE A 588 34.62 3.22 -22.27
CA ILE A 588 33.93 2.56 -23.39
C ILE A 588 33.13 1.33 -22.92
N GLY A 589 32.19 0.86 -23.73
CA GLY A 589 31.52 -0.43 -23.56
C GLY A 589 30.79 -0.57 -22.21
N ALA A 590 31.07 -1.65 -21.48
CA ALA A 590 30.41 -1.96 -20.20
C ALA A 590 30.69 -0.91 -19.10
N ASP A 591 31.90 -0.33 -19.07
CA ASP A 591 32.24 0.70 -18.10
C ASP A 591 31.46 2.00 -18.37
N LEU A 592 31.24 2.34 -19.66
CA LEU A 592 30.41 3.48 -20.02
C LEU A 592 28.93 3.24 -19.63
N ILE A 593 28.41 2.03 -19.85
CA ILE A 593 27.04 1.67 -19.42
C ILE A 593 26.90 1.82 -17.92
N SER A 594 27.83 1.24 -17.14
CA SER A 594 27.82 1.34 -15.67
C SER A 594 27.90 2.79 -15.18
N LEU A 595 28.74 3.60 -15.84
CA LEU A 595 28.84 5.03 -15.55
C LEU A 595 27.50 5.74 -15.80
N VAL A 596 26.84 5.48 -16.95
CA VAL A 596 25.58 6.11 -17.34
C VAL A 596 24.45 5.67 -16.41
N GLU A 597 24.39 4.41 -15.98
CA GLU A 597 23.39 3.91 -15.02
C GLU A 597 23.51 4.63 -13.66
N LYS A 598 24.70 4.76 -13.11
CA LYS A 598 24.94 5.55 -11.90
C LYS A 598 24.57 7.02 -12.10
N THR A 599 24.92 7.57 -13.27
CA THR A 599 24.60 8.96 -13.64
C THR A 599 23.09 9.19 -13.75
N ARG A 600 22.34 8.21 -14.26
CA ARG A 600 20.87 8.26 -14.34
C ARG A 600 20.25 8.42 -12.94
N ARG A 601 20.77 7.71 -11.93
CA ARG A 601 20.32 7.90 -10.53
C ARG A 601 20.56 9.33 -10.06
N ALA A 602 21.75 9.89 -10.30
CA ALA A 602 22.04 11.29 -9.96
C ALA A 602 21.11 12.28 -10.70
N ARG A 603 20.83 12.04 -11.99
CA ARG A 603 19.88 12.83 -12.78
C ARG A 603 18.47 12.81 -12.17
N GLY A 604 17.99 11.65 -11.70
CA GLY A 604 16.70 11.53 -11.03
C GLY A 604 16.61 12.40 -9.77
N LEU A 605 17.64 12.38 -8.94
CA LEU A 605 17.73 13.22 -7.74
C LEU A 605 17.82 14.72 -8.08
N ILE A 606 18.60 15.09 -9.11
CA ILE A 606 18.70 16.46 -9.59
C ILE A 606 17.34 16.95 -10.11
N ALA A 607 16.62 16.15 -10.88
CA ALA A 607 15.30 16.48 -11.41
C ALA A 607 14.25 16.65 -10.29
N ALA A 608 14.33 15.83 -9.22
CA ALA A 608 13.46 15.97 -8.06
C ALA A 608 13.67 17.33 -7.36
N LEU A 609 14.91 17.75 -7.16
CA LEU A 609 15.25 19.07 -6.63
C LEU A 609 14.99 20.19 -7.64
N GLY A 610 15.00 19.88 -8.94
CA GLY A 610 14.71 20.81 -10.04
C GLY A 610 13.32 21.43 -9.97
N ARG A 611 12.40 20.85 -9.21
CA ARG A 611 11.08 21.42 -8.91
C ARG A 611 11.17 22.65 -7.98
N LYS A 612 12.21 22.77 -7.18
CA LYS A 612 12.43 23.85 -6.19
C LYS A 612 13.49 24.87 -6.65
N ALA A 613 14.43 24.44 -7.48
CA ALA A 613 15.53 25.29 -7.99
C ALA A 613 15.95 24.84 -9.39
N PRO A 614 16.56 25.71 -10.23
CA PRO A 614 16.98 25.32 -11.59
C PRO A 614 17.92 24.11 -11.56
N GLU A 615 17.56 23.05 -12.31
CA GLU A 615 18.32 21.79 -12.37
C GLU A 615 19.81 22.02 -12.64
N LYS A 616 20.14 22.98 -13.50
CA LYS A 616 21.51 23.34 -13.84
C LYS A 616 22.32 23.82 -12.62
N ILE A 617 21.68 24.60 -11.73
CA ILE A 617 22.32 25.06 -10.49
C ILE A 617 22.51 23.89 -9.54
N VAL A 618 21.45 23.10 -9.30
CA VAL A 618 21.46 21.91 -8.44
C VAL A 618 22.54 20.90 -8.90
N GLU A 619 22.60 20.64 -10.21
CA GLU A 619 23.58 19.74 -10.80
C GLU A 619 25.02 20.20 -10.52
N GLN A 620 25.28 21.48 -10.73
CA GLN A 620 26.63 22.01 -10.51
C GLN A 620 26.98 22.10 -9.02
N MET A 621 26.01 22.37 -8.15
CA MET A 621 26.21 22.30 -6.69
C MET A 621 26.57 20.88 -6.26
N ALA A 622 25.88 19.85 -6.78
CA ALA A 622 26.18 18.45 -6.49
C ALA A 622 27.60 18.05 -6.91
N ILE A 623 28.02 18.44 -8.12
CA ILE A 623 29.35 18.16 -8.65
C ILE A 623 30.46 18.80 -7.78
N HIS A 624 30.22 20.01 -7.28
CA HIS A 624 31.16 20.76 -6.45
C HIS A 624 31.05 20.45 -4.95
N GLY A 625 30.17 19.53 -4.54
CA GLY A 625 30.00 19.11 -3.15
C GLY A 625 29.43 20.18 -2.23
N LEU A 626 28.57 21.06 -2.76
CA LEU A 626 27.90 22.11 -1.99
C LEU A 626 26.68 21.61 -1.19
N PHE A 627 26.46 20.31 -1.15
CA PHE A 627 25.50 19.67 -0.24
C PHE A 627 26.19 19.04 1.00
N ASP A 628 27.50 19.24 1.14
CA ASP A 628 28.25 18.72 2.27
C ASP A 628 28.19 19.68 3.47
N ALA A 629 27.76 19.15 4.63
CA ALA A 629 27.58 19.92 5.84
C ALA A 629 28.87 20.62 6.34
N GLU A 630 30.06 20.00 6.15
CA GLU A 630 31.33 20.60 6.53
C GLU A 630 31.65 21.82 5.64
N THR A 631 31.37 21.69 4.34
CA THR A 631 31.54 22.76 3.37
C THR A 631 30.58 23.93 3.65
N LEU A 632 29.34 23.64 3.95
CA LEU A 632 28.29 24.63 4.26
C LEU A 632 28.60 25.41 5.55
N ASN A 633 29.10 24.75 6.58
CA ASN A 633 29.46 25.36 7.87
C ASN A 633 30.74 26.20 7.82
N ASN A 634 31.60 26.04 6.80
CA ASN A 634 32.83 26.79 6.64
C ASN A 634 32.65 27.95 5.66
N ARG A 635 32.22 29.11 6.16
CA ARG A 635 31.96 30.32 5.34
C ARG A 635 33.08 30.73 4.37
N ALA A 636 34.34 30.55 4.76
CA ALA A 636 35.46 30.93 3.91
C ALA A 636 35.62 29.94 2.75
N CYS A 637 35.45 28.64 3.01
CA CYS A 637 35.47 27.60 1.99
C CYS A 637 34.27 27.79 1.05
N LEU A 638 33.07 27.92 1.61
CA LEU A 638 31.83 28.07 0.88
C LEU A 638 31.89 29.27 -0.11
N LYS A 639 32.39 30.42 0.33
CA LYS A 639 32.49 31.59 -0.54
C LYS A 639 33.41 31.32 -1.74
N GLY A 640 34.53 30.65 -1.52
CA GLY A 640 35.45 30.28 -2.60
C GLY A 640 34.86 29.28 -3.60
N GLU A 641 34.07 28.34 -3.12
CA GLU A 641 33.38 27.37 -4.00
C GLU A 641 32.21 28.02 -4.75
N LEU A 642 31.47 28.94 -4.15
CA LEU A 642 30.43 29.71 -4.82
C LEU A 642 30.98 30.58 -5.96
N GLU A 643 32.15 31.24 -5.76
CA GLU A 643 32.82 32.01 -6.83
C GLU A 643 33.23 31.10 -8.01
N LYS A 644 33.78 29.90 -7.73
CA LYS A 644 34.14 28.91 -8.76
C LYS A 644 32.89 28.46 -9.51
N LEU A 645 31.82 28.19 -8.79
CA LEU A 645 30.56 27.72 -9.36
C LEU A 645 29.95 28.76 -10.29
N ALA A 646 29.96 30.06 -9.90
CA ALA A 646 29.47 31.15 -10.73
C ALA A 646 30.24 31.24 -12.06
N VAL A 647 31.59 31.13 -12.01
CA VAL A 647 32.43 31.09 -13.21
C VAL A 647 32.11 29.89 -14.08
N ARG A 648 31.87 28.73 -13.46
CA ARG A 648 31.51 27.51 -14.18
C ARG A 648 30.15 27.62 -14.85
N LEU A 649 29.12 28.17 -14.18
CA LEU A 649 27.81 28.41 -14.77
C LEU A 649 27.93 29.36 -16.00
N ASP A 650 28.76 30.39 -15.90
CA ASP A 650 29.04 31.29 -17.02
C ASP A 650 29.74 30.61 -18.21
N SER A 651 30.54 29.57 -17.94
CA SER A 651 31.20 28.80 -19.02
C SER A 651 30.26 28.06 -19.94
N PHE A 652 29.03 27.81 -19.50
CA PHE A 652 27.98 27.16 -20.27
C PHE A 652 27.06 28.14 -21.01
N GLU A 653 27.19 29.43 -20.76
CA GLU A 653 26.34 30.45 -21.32
C GLU A 653 26.99 31.12 -22.54
N ALA A 654 26.14 31.64 -23.43
CA ALA A 654 26.63 32.50 -24.51
C ALA A 654 27.18 33.80 -23.92
N GLU A 655 28.12 34.44 -24.64
CA GLU A 655 28.87 35.61 -24.14
C GLU A 655 27.95 36.73 -23.62
N TYR A 656 26.79 36.91 -24.23
CA TYR A 656 25.80 37.94 -23.84
C TYR A 656 24.83 37.52 -22.73
N ASP A 657 24.83 36.24 -22.34
CA ASP A 657 23.98 35.67 -21.30
C ASP A 657 24.76 35.38 -20.01
N LYS A 658 26.08 35.64 -19.98
CA LYS A 658 26.95 35.51 -18.81
C LYS A 658 26.60 36.54 -17.74
N GLY A 659 27.12 36.32 -16.53
CA GLY A 659 27.02 37.27 -15.42
C GLY A 659 26.48 36.66 -14.14
N TRP A 660 26.59 35.33 -14.01
CA TRP A 660 26.23 34.61 -12.78
C TRP A 660 27.08 35.10 -11.61
N LYS A 661 26.45 35.31 -10.47
CA LYS A 661 27.04 35.54 -9.17
C LYS A 661 26.37 34.64 -8.15
N ALA A 662 27.14 34.18 -7.20
CA ALA A 662 26.66 33.35 -6.10
C ALA A 662 27.19 33.93 -4.79
N GLU A 663 26.27 34.19 -3.85
CA GLU A 663 26.59 34.82 -2.57
C GLU A 663 25.65 34.32 -1.47
N LEU A 664 26.02 34.59 -0.21
CA LEU A 664 25.14 34.31 0.93
C LEU A 664 24.32 35.56 1.24
N ASN A 665 23.03 35.36 1.51
CA ASN A 665 22.16 36.45 1.99
C ASN A 665 22.28 36.61 3.53
N GLU A 666 21.49 37.52 4.09
CA GLU A 666 21.46 37.81 5.53
C GLU A 666 20.97 36.61 6.38
N ASN A 667 20.25 35.65 5.78
CA ASN A 667 19.73 34.45 6.42
C ASN A 667 20.65 33.22 6.21
N ASP A 668 21.88 33.42 5.75
CA ASP A 668 22.84 32.35 5.40
C ASP A 668 22.37 31.39 4.29
N GLU A 669 21.40 31.84 3.44
CA GLU A 669 20.98 31.05 2.28
C GLU A 669 21.84 31.42 1.06
N ILE A 670 22.09 30.39 0.19
CA ILE A 670 22.85 30.60 -1.04
C ILE A 670 21.96 31.27 -2.09
N VAL A 671 22.39 32.37 -2.63
CA VAL A 671 21.67 33.11 -3.66
C VAL A 671 22.47 33.14 -4.95
N PHE A 672 21.92 32.54 -6.00
CA PHE A 672 22.43 32.68 -7.37
C PHE A 672 21.64 33.77 -8.07
N HIS A 673 22.35 34.72 -8.69
CA HIS A 673 21.68 35.79 -9.46
C HIS A 673 22.49 36.19 -10.67
N ARG A 674 21.79 36.71 -11.69
CA ARG A 674 22.36 37.36 -12.86
C ARG A 674 21.38 38.39 -13.43
N THR A 675 21.88 39.23 -14.33
CA THR A 675 21.01 40.15 -15.10
C THR A 675 21.00 39.68 -16.55
N LEU A 676 19.88 39.10 -16.97
CA LEU A 676 19.69 38.57 -18.32
C LEU A 676 18.84 39.58 -19.12
N ARG A 677 19.41 40.20 -20.14
CA ARG A 677 18.69 41.14 -21.01
C ARG A 677 17.93 42.25 -20.25
N GLY A 678 18.52 42.75 -19.17
CA GLY A 678 17.94 43.79 -18.34
C GLY A 678 16.97 43.27 -17.25
N VAL A 679 16.67 41.97 -17.21
CA VAL A 679 15.86 41.35 -16.16
C VAL A 679 16.76 40.71 -15.13
N LYS A 680 16.52 40.98 -13.83
CA LYS A 680 17.25 40.35 -12.75
C LYS A 680 16.63 38.94 -12.52
N GLU A 681 17.41 37.93 -12.75
CA GLU A 681 17.12 36.54 -12.41
C GLU A 681 17.77 36.22 -11.06
N GLN A 682 17.02 35.62 -10.12
CA GLN A 682 17.52 35.28 -8.78
C GLN A 682 16.90 33.97 -8.30
N HIS A 683 17.76 33.11 -7.75
CA HIS A 683 17.36 31.81 -7.19
C HIS A 683 17.95 31.66 -5.79
N VAL A 684 17.12 31.33 -4.82
CA VAL A 684 17.51 31.15 -3.42
C VAL A 684 17.51 29.68 -3.08
N ILE A 685 18.61 29.19 -2.56
CA ILE A 685 18.80 27.80 -2.12
C ILE A 685 18.93 27.83 -0.60
N GLY A 686 17.83 27.53 0.07
CA GLY A 686 17.73 27.50 1.53
C GLY A 686 17.73 26.08 2.11
N GLY A 687 17.52 25.96 3.42
CA GLY A 687 17.54 24.70 4.16
C GLY A 687 16.63 23.62 3.59
N GLY A 688 15.41 23.99 3.10
CA GLY A 688 14.48 23.04 2.49
C GLY A 688 14.97 22.34 1.21
N ILE A 689 16.12 22.79 0.64
CA ILE A 689 16.83 22.09 -0.44
C ILE A 689 18.08 21.41 0.11
N LEU A 690 18.88 22.14 0.91
CA LEU A 690 20.18 21.67 1.40
C LEU A 690 20.06 20.46 2.36
N ASP A 691 19.01 20.42 3.17
CA ASP A 691 18.78 19.35 4.15
C ASP A 691 17.98 18.16 3.58
N SER A 692 17.62 18.21 2.29
CA SER A 692 16.78 17.22 1.63
C SER A 692 17.45 15.84 1.56
N ALA A 693 16.63 14.78 1.53
CA ALA A 693 17.10 13.41 1.31
C ALA A 693 17.81 13.29 -0.04
N GLU A 694 17.29 13.99 -1.06
CA GLU A 694 17.89 14.05 -2.39
C GLU A 694 19.25 14.76 -2.36
N ALA A 695 19.37 15.84 -1.60
CA ALA A 695 20.65 16.54 -1.44
C ALA A 695 21.68 15.68 -0.69
N LYS A 696 21.27 14.98 0.36
CA LYS A 696 22.10 14.01 1.09
C LYS A 696 22.52 12.86 0.19
N ALA A 697 21.62 12.28 -0.58
CA ALA A 697 21.91 11.22 -1.55
C ALA A 697 22.87 11.70 -2.66
N LEU A 698 22.74 12.95 -3.12
CA LEU A 698 23.70 13.56 -4.06
C LEU A 698 25.06 13.80 -3.41
N ASN A 699 25.08 14.16 -2.13
CA ASN A 699 26.32 14.31 -1.37
C ASN A 699 27.06 12.97 -1.19
N ASP A 700 26.32 11.87 -0.95
CA ASP A 700 26.90 10.53 -0.91
C ASP A 700 27.55 10.14 -2.25
N MET A 701 27.03 10.68 -3.35
CA MET A 701 27.57 10.52 -4.70
C MET A 701 28.67 11.55 -5.05
N ARG A 702 29.05 12.44 -4.13
CA ARG A 702 29.99 13.57 -4.39
C ARG A 702 31.29 13.10 -5.05
N SER A 703 31.93 12.08 -4.51
CA SER A 703 33.20 11.58 -5.05
C SER A 703 33.03 11.14 -6.50
N PHE A 704 31.99 10.39 -6.78
CA PHE A 704 31.62 9.94 -8.14
C PHE A 704 31.33 11.12 -9.07
N LEU A 705 30.58 12.10 -8.63
CA LEU A 705 30.20 13.26 -9.43
C LEU A 705 31.39 14.16 -9.70
N CYS A 706 32.23 14.43 -8.71
CA CYS A 706 33.42 15.24 -8.85
C CYS A 706 34.44 14.60 -9.80
N GLU A 707 34.70 13.27 -9.64
CA GLU A 707 35.64 12.53 -10.48
C GLU A 707 35.26 12.50 -11.96
N ASN A 708 33.96 12.32 -12.25
CA ASN A 708 33.51 12.14 -13.63
C ASN A 708 33.04 13.43 -14.31
N PHE A 709 32.58 14.42 -13.55
CA PHE A 709 31.99 15.67 -14.06
C PHE A 709 32.61 16.93 -13.51
N GLY A 710 33.61 16.85 -12.64
CA GLY A 710 34.36 18.01 -12.11
C GLY A 710 34.99 18.80 -13.23
N GLU A 711 35.48 18.14 -14.27
CA GLU A 711 35.98 18.76 -15.50
C GLU A 711 35.09 18.34 -16.70
N MET A 712 35.18 19.15 -17.79
CA MET A 712 34.42 18.82 -19.01
C MET A 712 35.04 17.63 -19.73
N SER A 713 34.23 16.64 -20.07
CA SER A 713 34.57 15.53 -20.93
C SER A 713 33.92 15.65 -22.33
N VAL A 714 34.29 14.78 -23.25
CA VAL A 714 33.73 14.75 -24.61
C VAL A 714 33.24 13.35 -24.92
N LEU A 715 31.93 13.27 -25.23
CA LEU A 715 31.36 12.03 -25.74
C LEU A 715 31.43 12.01 -27.25
N THR A 716 32.15 11.05 -27.80
CA THR A 716 32.23 10.82 -29.26
C THR A 716 31.33 9.63 -29.60
N SER A 717 30.33 9.85 -30.42
CA SER A 717 29.43 8.77 -30.88
C SER A 717 30.05 7.98 -32.03
N LYS A 718 29.51 6.79 -32.32
CA LYS A 718 29.88 5.90 -33.47
C LYS A 718 30.06 6.65 -34.80
N ILE A 719 29.31 7.68 -35.04
CA ILE A 719 29.35 8.46 -36.28
C ILE A 719 30.30 9.68 -36.20
N GLY A 720 31.13 9.75 -35.18
CA GLY A 720 32.12 10.82 -35.00
C GLY A 720 31.55 12.17 -34.57
N VAL A 721 30.31 12.21 -34.06
CA VAL A 721 29.72 13.43 -33.51
C VAL A 721 30.21 13.59 -32.08
N GLU A 722 30.92 14.70 -31.82
CA GLU A 722 31.39 15.07 -30.50
C GLU A 722 30.37 15.93 -29.76
N LYS A 723 30.13 15.60 -28.49
CA LYS A 723 29.29 16.41 -27.59
C LYS A 723 30.07 16.66 -26.28
N LYS A 724 30.17 17.95 -25.90
CA LYS A 724 30.77 18.33 -24.61
C LYS A 724 29.82 17.94 -23.49
N ILE A 725 30.33 17.28 -22.47
CA ILE A 725 29.61 16.80 -21.29
C ILE A 725 30.00 17.69 -20.11
N SER A 726 29.04 18.41 -19.59
CA SER A 726 29.21 19.35 -18.47
C SER A 726 28.64 18.83 -17.16
N GLY A 727 27.88 17.73 -17.20
CA GLY A 727 27.21 17.16 -16.02
C GLY A 727 26.44 15.89 -16.34
N PRO A 728 25.88 15.27 -15.30
CA PRO A 728 25.07 14.05 -15.36
C PRO A 728 23.94 14.11 -16.40
N SER A 729 23.11 15.16 -16.35
CA SER A 729 21.95 15.30 -17.24
C SER A 729 22.36 15.34 -18.70
N VAL A 730 23.43 16.08 -19.00
CA VAL A 730 23.96 16.22 -20.38
C VAL A 730 24.52 14.89 -20.92
N LEU A 731 25.16 14.08 -20.05
CA LEU A 731 25.65 12.76 -20.45
C LEU A 731 24.51 11.81 -20.81
N VAL A 732 23.53 11.68 -19.94
CA VAL A 732 22.38 10.80 -20.17
C VAL A 732 21.63 11.21 -21.44
N ASP A 733 21.36 12.51 -21.62
CA ASP A 733 20.68 13.02 -22.82
C ASP A 733 21.51 12.81 -24.10
N ALA A 734 22.83 12.92 -24.01
CA ALA A 734 23.71 12.69 -25.15
C ALA A 734 23.67 11.20 -25.57
N VAL A 735 23.78 10.29 -24.60
CA VAL A 735 23.73 8.85 -24.82
C VAL A 735 22.37 8.42 -25.36
N MET A 736 21.27 8.86 -24.71
CA MET A 736 19.91 8.57 -25.18
C MET A 736 19.67 9.11 -26.61
N GLY A 737 20.12 10.33 -26.88
CA GLY A 737 20.04 10.94 -28.22
C GLY A 737 20.86 10.15 -29.26
N ALA A 738 21.98 9.61 -28.89
CA ALA A 738 22.78 8.74 -29.78
C ALA A 738 22.06 7.40 -30.00
N GLY A 739 21.52 6.80 -28.93
CA GLY A 739 20.77 5.55 -28.97
C GLY A 739 19.50 5.63 -29.85
N LYS A 740 18.83 6.78 -29.84
CA LYS A 740 17.63 7.03 -30.61
C LYS A 740 17.87 7.11 -32.14
N LYS A 741 19.11 7.36 -32.56
CA LYS A 741 19.42 7.46 -34.00
C LYS A 741 19.25 6.14 -34.74
N GLY A 742 18.48 6.17 -35.83
CA GLY A 742 18.21 4.99 -36.67
C GLY A 742 17.18 4.02 -36.10
N ILE A 743 16.46 4.41 -35.02
CA ILE A 743 15.38 3.64 -34.46
C ILE A 743 14.06 4.35 -34.77
N ALA A 744 13.10 3.61 -35.32
CA ALA A 744 11.72 4.04 -35.43
C ALA A 744 11.00 3.62 -34.14
N ILE A 745 10.58 4.61 -33.35
CA ILE A 745 9.85 4.39 -32.11
C ILE A 745 8.38 4.71 -32.40
N GLN A 746 7.51 3.75 -32.09
CA GLN A 746 6.06 3.91 -32.08
C GLN A 746 5.58 3.77 -30.65
N ARG A 747 4.82 4.74 -30.17
CA ARG A 747 4.10 4.64 -28.88
C ARG A 747 2.68 4.19 -29.17
N TYR A 748 2.24 3.14 -28.48
CA TYR A 748 0.86 2.69 -28.55
C TYR A 748 0.02 3.45 -27.52
N LYS A 749 -1.06 4.07 -27.99
CA LYS A 749 -2.06 4.71 -27.11
C LYS A 749 -3.21 3.76 -26.78
N GLY A 750 -3.52 2.84 -27.71
CA GLY A 750 -4.61 1.88 -27.53
C GLY A 750 -4.32 0.53 -28.17
N LEU A 751 -4.93 -0.51 -27.61
CA LEU A 751 -4.84 -1.91 -28.06
C LEU A 751 -5.38 -2.09 -29.49
N GLY A 752 -6.30 -1.21 -29.92
CA GLY A 752 -6.83 -1.20 -31.29
C GLY A 752 -5.80 -0.84 -32.36
N GLU A 753 -4.64 -0.29 -31.96
CA GLU A 753 -3.52 -0.01 -32.86
C GLU A 753 -2.66 -1.25 -33.18
N MET A 754 -2.84 -2.32 -32.39
CA MET A 754 -2.12 -3.59 -32.54
C MET A 754 -2.88 -4.53 -33.48
N ASN A 755 -2.15 -5.13 -34.40
CA ASN A 755 -2.70 -6.23 -35.20
C ASN A 755 -2.73 -7.55 -34.37
N PRO A 756 -3.42 -8.61 -34.83
CA PRO A 756 -3.56 -9.85 -34.08
C PRO A 756 -2.23 -10.52 -33.67
N GLU A 757 -1.23 -10.48 -34.52
CA GLU A 757 0.10 -11.06 -34.25
C GLU A 757 0.84 -10.27 -33.18
N GLN A 758 0.84 -8.94 -33.26
CA GLN A 758 1.44 -8.06 -32.25
C GLN A 758 0.79 -8.26 -30.88
N LEU A 759 -0.54 -8.36 -30.85
CA LEU A 759 -1.27 -8.57 -29.61
C LEU A 759 -0.99 -9.96 -29.01
N TRP A 760 -0.81 -10.98 -29.87
CA TRP A 760 -0.37 -12.30 -29.43
C TRP A 760 1.03 -12.22 -28.79
N GLU A 761 2.01 -11.75 -29.54
CA GLU A 761 3.42 -11.72 -29.14
C GLU A 761 3.68 -10.92 -27.85
N THR A 762 2.81 -10.00 -27.50
CA THR A 762 3.06 -9.06 -26.40
C THR A 762 2.14 -9.22 -25.18
N THR A 763 0.90 -9.68 -25.40
CA THR A 763 -0.14 -9.58 -24.36
C THR A 763 -0.94 -10.88 -24.17
N LEU A 764 -1.11 -11.68 -25.20
CA LEU A 764 -1.92 -12.91 -25.10
C LEU A 764 -1.06 -14.16 -24.87
N ASP A 765 0.18 -14.20 -25.40
CA ASP A 765 1.07 -15.35 -25.23
C ASP A 765 1.48 -15.51 -23.75
N PRO A 766 1.14 -16.66 -23.12
CA PRO A 766 1.50 -16.90 -21.73
C PRO A 766 3.00 -16.79 -21.40
N GLU A 767 3.86 -17.08 -22.40
CA GLU A 767 5.32 -17.09 -22.22
C GLU A 767 5.94 -15.68 -22.36
N ALA A 768 5.23 -14.76 -23.03
CA ALA A 768 5.77 -13.42 -23.32
C ALA A 768 5.08 -12.30 -22.50
N ARG A 769 3.82 -12.52 -22.10
CA ARG A 769 3.01 -11.48 -21.47
C ARG A 769 3.39 -11.18 -20.03
N SER A 770 3.14 -9.95 -19.60
CA SER A 770 3.16 -9.54 -18.18
C SER A 770 1.74 -9.31 -17.67
N LEU A 771 1.42 -9.89 -16.52
CA LEU A 771 0.15 -9.73 -15.82
C LEU A 771 0.38 -9.25 -14.41
N LEU A 772 -0.38 -8.25 -13.98
CA LEU A 772 -0.44 -7.81 -12.60
C LEU A 772 -1.63 -8.50 -11.92
N GLN A 773 -1.39 -9.33 -10.90
CA GLN A 773 -2.45 -9.94 -10.11
C GLN A 773 -3.05 -8.89 -9.16
N VAL A 774 -4.37 -8.80 -9.14
CA VAL A 774 -5.08 -7.89 -8.23
C VAL A 774 -5.16 -8.54 -6.86
N LYS A 775 -4.68 -7.85 -5.84
CA LYS A 775 -4.75 -8.26 -4.43
C LYS A 775 -5.44 -7.18 -3.60
N ILE A 776 -6.07 -7.58 -2.52
CA ILE A 776 -6.62 -6.68 -1.50
C ILE A 776 -5.83 -6.94 -0.23
N GLU A 777 -4.98 -6.01 0.13
CA GLU A 777 -4.18 -6.09 1.36
C GLU A 777 -4.99 -5.61 2.56
N HIS A 778 -5.71 -4.50 2.37
CA HIS A 778 -6.54 -3.86 3.40
C HIS A 778 -7.94 -3.56 2.82
N PHE A 779 -8.96 -4.20 3.37
CA PHE A 779 -10.36 -4.05 2.90
C PHE A 779 -10.91 -2.65 3.13
N ASP A 780 -10.58 -2.04 4.27
CA ASP A 780 -10.96 -0.68 4.65
C ASP A 780 -10.38 0.37 3.71
N GLU A 781 -9.10 0.22 3.35
CA GLU A 781 -8.43 1.08 2.37
C GLU A 781 -9.06 0.98 0.99
N ALA A 782 -9.34 -0.25 0.55
CA ALA A 782 -10.02 -0.48 -0.72
C ALA A 782 -11.43 0.14 -0.69
N ASP A 783 -12.17 0.00 0.41
CA ASP A 783 -13.50 0.60 0.59
C ASP A 783 -13.43 2.13 0.51
N GLU A 784 -12.51 2.77 1.24
CA GLU A 784 -12.30 4.22 1.21
C GLU A 784 -11.89 4.71 -0.18
N THR A 785 -10.95 4.01 -0.82
CA THR A 785 -10.47 4.37 -2.16
C THR A 785 -11.59 4.30 -3.19
N PHE A 786 -12.37 3.21 -3.23
CA PHE A 786 -13.50 3.09 -4.15
C PHE A 786 -14.62 4.09 -3.82
N ALA A 787 -14.94 4.32 -2.55
CA ALA A 787 -15.92 5.32 -2.15
C ALA A 787 -15.49 6.75 -2.54
N THR A 788 -14.22 7.08 -2.39
CA THR A 788 -13.64 8.38 -2.78
C THR A 788 -13.63 8.56 -4.28
N LEU A 789 -13.09 7.60 -5.03
CA LEU A 789 -12.93 7.72 -6.48
C LEU A 789 -14.26 7.58 -7.24
N MET A 790 -15.13 6.68 -6.79
CA MET A 790 -16.33 6.26 -7.51
C MET A 790 -17.64 6.67 -6.84
N GLY A 791 -17.59 7.16 -5.60
CA GLY A 791 -18.75 7.59 -4.81
C GLY A 791 -19.39 8.90 -5.30
N ASP A 792 -20.49 9.31 -4.64
CA ASP A 792 -21.29 10.49 -5.03
C ASP A 792 -20.68 11.82 -4.58
N VAL A 793 -19.95 11.83 -3.46
CA VAL A 793 -19.37 13.06 -2.89
C VAL A 793 -18.16 13.51 -3.69
N VAL A 794 -18.11 14.78 -4.06
CA VAL A 794 -17.10 15.33 -4.98
C VAL A 794 -15.86 15.82 -4.24
N GLU A 795 -16.02 16.43 -3.07
CA GLU A 795 -14.93 17.05 -2.30
C GLU A 795 -13.80 16.08 -1.95
N PRO A 796 -14.03 14.88 -1.39
CA PRO A 796 -12.94 13.94 -1.08
C PRO A 796 -12.16 13.52 -2.33
N ARG A 797 -12.85 13.38 -3.48
CA ARG A 797 -12.18 13.09 -4.76
C ARG A 797 -11.31 14.25 -5.24
N LYS A 798 -11.77 15.48 -5.05
CA LYS A 798 -11.00 16.67 -5.38
C LYS A 798 -9.76 16.80 -4.50
N GLU A 799 -9.90 16.59 -3.19
CA GLU A 799 -8.78 16.54 -2.25
C GLU A 799 -7.77 15.46 -2.68
N PHE A 800 -8.23 14.23 -2.92
CA PHE A 800 -7.39 13.13 -3.40
C PHE A 800 -6.60 13.48 -4.67
N ILE A 801 -7.24 14.12 -5.66
CA ILE A 801 -6.56 14.57 -6.89
C ILE A 801 -5.52 15.65 -6.59
N GLN A 802 -5.80 16.58 -5.68
CA GLN A 802 -4.87 17.64 -5.31
C GLN A 802 -3.65 17.08 -4.57
N ASP A 803 -3.85 16.20 -3.62
CA ASP A 803 -2.80 15.59 -2.82
C ASP A 803 -1.87 14.71 -3.67
N ASN A 804 -2.43 14.04 -4.68
CA ASN A 804 -1.68 13.18 -5.59
C ASN A 804 -1.24 13.86 -6.90
N ALA A 805 -1.47 15.16 -7.07
CA ALA A 805 -1.19 15.85 -8.33
C ALA A 805 0.29 15.80 -8.74
N LEU A 806 1.20 15.77 -7.76
CA LEU A 806 2.64 15.69 -8.00
C LEU A 806 3.12 14.26 -8.33
N ASN A 807 2.32 13.24 -8.00
CA ASN A 807 2.65 11.84 -8.26
C ASN A 807 2.19 11.37 -9.65
N VAL A 808 1.43 12.20 -10.35
CA VAL A 808 0.90 11.83 -11.67
C VAL A 808 2.04 11.82 -12.69
N VAL A 809 2.25 10.65 -13.29
CA VAL A 809 3.15 10.44 -14.42
C VAL A 809 2.30 10.20 -15.66
N ASN A 810 2.67 10.79 -16.79
CA ASN A 810 1.96 10.63 -18.08
C ASN A 810 0.52 11.22 -18.11
N LEU A 811 0.38 12.50 -17.82
CA LEU A 811 -0.84 13.21 -18.20
C LEU A 811 -0.95 13.24 -19.74
N ASP A 812 -1.99 12.65 -20.27
CA ASP A 812 -2.34 12.76 -21.70
C ASP A 812 -2.98 14.15 -21.90
N ILE A 813 -2.13 15.19 -22.09
CA ILE A 813 -2.54 16.58 -22.34
C ILE A 813 -2.57 16.81 -23.84
#